data_a7179aff69a72bf15407c04dbeba4646
#
_entry.id   a7179aff69a72bf15407c04dbeba4646
#
_cell.length_a   1.000
_cell.length_b   1.000
_cell.length_c   1.000
_cell.angle_alpha   90.00
_cell.angle_beta   90.00
_cell.angle_gamma   90.00
#
_symmetry.space_group_name_H-M   'P 1'
#
loop_
_entity.id
_entity.type
_entity.pdbx_description
1 polymer ?
#
loop_
_entity_poly.entity_id
_entity_poly.type
_entity_poly.pdbx_seq_one_letter_code
_entity_poly.pdbx_strand_id
1 'polypeptide(L)'
;MVGIALCLLSAPVAVLAETLDREVAEWVIRMGGNVVTMGPQPRILSDLSDLPQEDFQIHTVNLVGANINPPDLVRLAELTHLKALYLPGPIFNPNAGRHPDHNPHMRHLAKLMDLEVLQLSDHFITTIKLRDTGLEQIATLTNLRELRLPLTEVKGKALGPFRKLHFLDLSFAPVDDAGIKNAEGMAELSKLYLRDTQVSDDGLKSLSSLHQLTELDLHGTRVTDRGLAHLKELAQLRRLNLLGTQVTDTGLESLLGMNQLEELVLYRTQVTNAGLEKLKQLKHLASLDLRYTRTTRAGVASLQTALPDCVIDFVDFALQPAKVATVELPIGKGEKAAVEWIQSMGGKVVWLEGSVQNVSLSSTSITDAQLEVLGELPNLRVLDLRSTEIGDLGIQFFSRTGKLAELALEHTLTTDQGLAHLVSLKSLQKLGLGHTLVRGEGFAHLKDLKALTHVNLAGAPVTDSGLKQLALVTNLEHVSLSHSDITNDGIAGLKSLRKLTHLNLAGTDIGDEGLVHLGEMSGLVELALSYGRFTDKGLKSLEGLGSLRVLELVRTRVGEAGLQSIAQLKSLTSLNLDYTGVTDAGLAHLSALGNLSELRMDGGAVSDASISRLAGLGKLKLLNLYHTLVTEKGLETLKAALPACHIIWDRDSSLPTRRGS
;
A
#
# COMPACT_ATOMS: atom_id res chain seq x y z
N MET A 1 -51.08 -28.24 55.29
CA MET A 1 -50.83 -27.85 53.87
C MET A 1 -49.65 -26.92 53.87
N VAL A 2 -48.52 -27.42 53.45
CA VAL A 2 -47.24 -26.71 53.43
C VAL A 2 -47.09 -26.16 52.00
N GLY A 3 -47.07 -24.83 51.88
CA GLY A 3 -46.81 -24.16 50.61
C GLY A 3 -45.30 -24.11 50.33
N ILE A 4 -44.84 -24.75 49.27
CA ILE A 4 -43.48 -24.65 48.77
C ILE A 4 -43.43 -23.40 47.87
N ALA A 5 -42.71 -22.36 48.35
CA ALA A 5 -42.35 -21.21 47.53
C ALA A 5 -41.17 -21.59 46.62
N LEU A 6 -41.40 -21.60 45.33
CA LEU A 6 -40.36 -21.77 44.32
C LEU A 6 -39.59 -20.41 44.20
N CYS A 7 -38.43 -20.32 44.81
CA CYS A 7 -37.47 -19.26 44.52
C CYS A 7 -36.81 -19.58 43.16
N LEU A 8 -37.27 -18.93 42.12
CA LEU A 8 -36.50 -18.82 40.86
C LEU A 8 -35.27 -17.95 41.13
N LEU A 9 -34.13 -18.59 41.31
CA LEU A 9 -32.83 -17.91 41.30
C LEU A 9 -32.59 -17.35 39.90
N SER A 10 -32.81 -16.05 39.77
CA SER A 10 -32.23 -15.30 38.64
C SER A 10 -30.73 -15.26 38.89
N ALA A 11 -29.97 -16.04 38.13
CA ALA A 11 -28.54 -15.86 38.04
C ALA A 11 -28.25 -14.41 37.61
N PRO A 12 -27.36 -13.70 38.32
CA PRO A 12 -27.11 -12.30 37.98
C PRO A 12 -26.51 -12.22 36.57
N VAL A 13 -27.04 -11.30 35.77
CA VAL A 13 -26.56 -10.95 34.42
C VAL A 13 -25.04 -10.67 34.41
N ALA A 14 -24.48 -10.25 35.54
CA ALA A 14 -23.06 -10.03 35.75
C ALA A 14 -22.19 -11.28 35.53
N VAL A 15 -22.59 -12.44 36.04
CA VAL A 15 -21.80 -13.70 35.93
C VAL A 15 -21.72 -14.19 34.46
N LEU A 16 -22.74 -13.91 33.65
CA LEU A 16 -22.72 -14.25 32.21
C LEU A 16 -21.82 -13.29 31.40
N ALA A 17 -21.71 -12.02 31.81
CA ALA A 17 -20.86 -11.03 31.16
C ALA A 17 -19.36 -11.32 31.43
N GLU A 18 -19.02 -11.70 32.66
CA GLU A 18 -17.64 -11.97 33.10
C GLU A 18 -17.00 -13.17 32.36
N THR A 19 -17.80 -14.20 32.07
CA THR A 19 -17.34 -15.35 31.24
C THR A 19 -17.12 -14.97 29.78
N LEU A 20 -17.95 -14.06 29.24
CA LEU A 20 -17.89 -13.65 27.86
C LEU A 20 -16.62 -12.85 27.52
N ASP A 21 -16.26 -11.85 28.37
CA ASP A 21 -15.04 -11.07 28.15
C ASP A 21 -13.79 -11.96 28.11
N ARG A 22 -13.72 -12.94 29.01
CA ARG A 22 -12.63 -13.92 29.02
C ARG A 22 -12.61 -14.78 27.76
N GLU A 23 -13.76 -15.33 27.36
CA GLU A 23 -13.87 -16.14 26.15
C GLU A 23 -13.46 -15.36 24.89
N VAL A 24 -13.87 -14.10 24.80
CA VAL A 24 -13.50 -13.22 23.68
C VAL A 24 -12.01 -12.87 23.74
N ALA A 25 -11.46 -12.55 24.90
CA ALA A 25 -10.04 -12.27 25.05
C ALA A 25 -9.18 -13.46 24.61
N GLU A 26 -9.52 -14.68 25.08
CA GLU A 26 -8.83 -15.90 24.65
C GLU A 26 -8.91 -16.10 23.14
N TRP A 27 -10.09 -15.88 22.55
CA TRP A 27 -10.24 -15.99 21.10
C TRP A 27 -9.41 -14.95 20.33
N VAL A 28 -9.46 -13.69 20.76
CA VAL A 28 -8.68 -12.59 20.13
C VAL A 28 -7.19 -12.92 20.17
N ILE A 29 -6.67 -13.31 21.33
CA ILE A 29 -5.26 -13.68 21.52
C ILE A 29 -4.88 -14.88 20.64
N ARG A 30 -5.71 -15.94 20.59
CA ARG A 30 -5.48 -17.11 19.72
C ARG A 30 -5.46 -16.77 18.23
N MET A 31 -6.19 -15.72 17.81
CA MET A 31 -6.18 -15.24 16.42
C MET A 31 -4.99 -14.32 16.13
N GLY A 32 -4.12 -14.05 17.11
CA GLY A 32 -2.96 -13.17 16.98
C GLY A 32 -3.26 -11.69 17.23
N GLY A 33 -4.43 -11.39 17.82
CA GLY A 33 -4.79 -10.06 18.27
C GLY A 33 -4.42 -9.81 19.74
N ASN A 34 -4.82 -8.66 20.26
CA ASN A 34 -4.69 -8.33 21.68
C ASN A 34 -5.94 -7.60 22.19
N VAL A 35 -6.10 -7.59 23.50
CA VAL A 35 -7.17 -6.86 24.17
C VAL A 35 -6.60 -5.93 25.24
N VAL A 36 -7.31 -4.83 25.54
CA VAL A 36 -6.98 -3.94 26.65
C VAL A 36 -8.11 -4.01 27.67
N THR A 37 -7.76 -4.25 28.93
CA THR A 37 -8.75 -4.30 30.00
C THR A 37 -9.26 -2.93 30.40
N MET A 38 -10.50 -2.88 30.91
CA MET A 38 -11.08 -1.67 31.49
C MET A 38 -10.55 -1.49 32.93
N GLY A 39 -10.41 -0.25 33.39
CA GLY A 39 -10.05 0.06 34.76
C GLY A 39 -9.01 1.18 34.90
N PRO A 40 -8.64 1.54 36.15
CA PRO A 40 -7.70 2.64 36.41
C PRO A 40 -6.25 2.33 35.99
N GLN A 41 -5.92 1.07 35.78
CA GLN A 41 -4.64 0.60 35.24
C GLN A 41 -4.93 -0.39 34.10
N PRO A 42 -5.19 0.09 32.87
CA PRO A 42 -5.44 -0.76 31.74
C PRO A 42 -4.23 -1.67 31.46
N ARG A 43 -4.48 -2.95 31.19
CA ARG A 43 -3.45 -3.93 30.80
C ARG A 43 -3.67 -4.35 29.37
N ILE A 44 -2.59 -4.42 28.60
CA ILE A 44 -2.61 -5.05 27.28
C ILE A 44 -2.36 -6.55 27.50
N LEU A 45 -3.29 -7.37 27.03
CA LEU A 45 -3.21 -8.83 27.11
C LEU A 45 -2.97 -9.36 25.70
N SER A 46 -1.78 -9.86 25.45
CA SER A 46 -1.34 -10.38 24.15
C SER A 46 -1.04 -11.87 24.16
N ASP A 47 -0.96 -12.46 25.36
CA ASP A 47 -0.72 -13.88 25.58
C ASP A 47 -1.79 -14.45 26.53
N LEU A 48 -2.10 -15.75 26.36
CA LEU A 48 -3.05 -16.44 27.25
C LEU A 48 -2.59 -16.48 28.72
N SER A 49 -1.26 -16.46 28.96
CA SER A 49 -0.69 -16.38 30.27
C SER A 49 -0.86 -15.04 30.97
N ASP A 50 -1.14 -13.97 30.23
CA ASP A 50 -1.38 -12.62 30.72
C ASP A 50 -2.82 -12.45 31.26
N LEU A 51 -3.71 -13.40 30.97
CA LEU A 51 -5.11 -13.32 31.38
C LEU A 51 -5.22 -13.30 32.92
N PRO A 52 -5.86 -12.26 33.50
CA PRO A 52 -6.08 -12.18 34.93
C PRO A 52 -6.86 -13.40 35.44
N GLN A 53 -6.54 -13.88 36.65
CA GLN A 53 -7.35 -14.92 37.27
C GLN A 53 -8.70 -14.39 37.75
N GLU A 54 -8.74 -13.11 38.11
CA GLU A 54 -9.93 -12.35 38.45
C GLU A 54 -10.75 -11.96 37.22
N ASP A 55 -12.01 -11.59 37.43
CA ASP A 55 -12.88 -11.12 36.39
C ASP A 55 -12.44 -9.74 35.89
N PHE A 56 -12.57 -9.52 34.58
CA PHE A 56 -12.20 -8.26 33.92
C PHE A 56 -13.16 -7.96 32.78
N GLN A 57 -13.22 -6.70 32.38
CA GLN A 57 -13.94 -6.25 31.20
C GLN A 57 -12.96 -5.77 30.12
N ILE A 58 -13.31 -5.99 28.86
CA ILE A 58 -12.52 -5.56 27.72
C ILE A 58 -12.94 -4.12 27.35
N HIS A 59 -11.97 -3.22 27.35
CA HIS A 59 -12.11 -1.85 26.85
C HIS A 59 -11.85 -1.77 25.34
N THR A 60 -10.80 -2.48 24.87
CA THR A 60 -10.33 -2.43 23.49
C THR A 60 -10.12 -3.83 22.95
N VAL A 61 -10.55 -4.06 21.72
CA VAL A 61 -10.19 -5.26 20.94
C VAL A 61 -9.39 -4.81 19.73
N ASN A 62 -8.18 -5.34 19.59
CA ASN A 62 -7.33 -5.12 18.44
C ASN A 62 -7.10 -6.45 17.71
N LEU A 63 -7.62 -6.54 16.51
CA LEU A 63 -7.51 -7.69 15.60
C LEU A 63 -6.70 -7.34 14.34
N VAL A 64 -6.00 -6.18 14.34
CA VAL A 64 -5.12 -5.81 13.22
C VAL A 64 -4.02 -6.86 13.06
N GLY A 65 -3.93 -7.43 11.87
CA GLY A 65 -3.02 -8.54 11.59
C GLY A 65 -3.53 -9.93 11.98
N ALA A 66 -4.66 -10.03 12.70
CA ALA A 66 -5.27 -11.29 13.07
C ALA A 66 -5.91 -12.00 11.86
N ASN A 67 -5.87 -13.33 11.87
CA ASN A 67 -6.48 -14.13 10.81
C ASN A 67 -7.92 -14.52 11.18
N ILE A 68 -8.86 -13.59 10.98
CA ILE A 68 -10.29 -13.80 11.25
C ILE A 68 -11.10 -13.74 9.95
N ASN A 69 -12.32 -14.29 9.99
CA ASN A 69 -13.29 -14.22 8.89
C ASN A 69 -14.44 -13.28 9.26
N PRO A 70 -15.15 -12.67 8.29
CA PRO A 70 -16.27 -11.78 8.57
C PRO A 70 -17.36 -12.36 9.47
N PRO A 71 -17.75 -13.65 9.36
CA PRO A 71 -18.69 -14.27 10.30
C PRO A 71 -18.21 -14.29 11.76
N ASP A 72 -16.90 -14.27 12.02
CA ASP A 72 -16.35 -14.29 13.38
C ASP A 72 -16.68 -13.03 14.17
N LEU A 73 -17.06 -11.93 13.49
CA LEU A 73 -17.52 -10.70 14.13
C LEU A 73 -18.73 -10.93 15.07
N VAL A 74 -19.46 -12.03 14.88
CA VAL A 74 -20.57 -12.41 15.80
C VAL A 74 -20.08 -12.62 17.25
N ARG A 75 -18.82 -13.00 17.45
CA ARG A 75 -18.21 -13.20 18.77
C ARG A 75 -18.10 -11.91 19.58
N LEU A 76 -18.03 -10.76 18.87
CA LEU A 76 -17.95 -9.44 19.49
C LEU A 76 -19.34 -8.87 19.84
N ALA A 77 -20.41 -9.43 19.28
CA ALA A 77 -21.74 -8.83 19.28
C ALA A 77 -22.32 -8.53 20.67
N GLU A 78 -21.91 -9.23 21.70
CA GLU A 78 -22.44 -9.09 23.06
C GLU A 78 -21.51 -8.27 23.98
N LEU A 79 -20.33 -7.79 23.50
CA LEU A 79 -19.43 -6.89 24.24
C LEU A 79 -19.96 -5.45 24.23
N THR A 80 -21.17 -5.23 24.74
CA THR A 80 -21.90 -3.95 24.60
C THR A 80 -21.19 -2.76 25.26
N HIS A 81 -20.24 -3.00 26.16
CA HIS A 81 -19.42 -1.98 26.83
C HIS A 81 -18.09 -1.68 26.10
N LEU A 82 -17.80 -2.37 24.99
CA LEU A 82 -16.57 -2.16 24.22
C LEU A 82 -16.46 -0.72 23.72
N LYS A 83 -15.29 -0.08 23.95
CA LYS A 83 -15.02 1.31 23.58
C LYS A 83 -14.23 1.45 22.27
N ALA A 84 -13.30 0.55 21.99
CA ALA A 84 -12.47 0.64 20.80
C ALA A 84 -12.33 -0.72 20.10
N LEU A 85 -12.49 -0.69 18.77
CA LEU A 85 -12.38 -1.88 17.92
C LEU A 85 -11.51 -1.56 16.70
N TYR A 86 -10.44 -2.33 16.57
CA TYR A 86 -9.52 -2.28 15.44
C TYR A 86 -9.63 -3.59 14.66
N LEU A 87 -10.04 -3.52 13.39
CA LEU A 87 -10.28 -4.67 12.53
C LEU A 87 -9.27 -4.75 11.39
N PRO A 88 -8.88 -5.96 10.96
CA PRO A 88 -8.13 -6.11 9.72
C PRO A 88 -9.06 -5.84 8.53
N GLY A 89 -8.71 -4.84 7.71
CA GLY A 89 -9.49 -4.46 6.53
C GLY A 89 -9.73 -5.60 5.53
N PRO A 90 -8.71 -6.44 5.24
CA PRO A 90 -8.83 -7.54 4.29
C PRO A 90 -9.96 -8.55 4.55
N ILE A 91 -10.52 -8.60 5.76
CA ILE A 91 -11.66 -9.50 6.04
C ILE A 91 -12.89 -9.21 5.17
N PHE A 92 -13.06 -7.96 4.71
CA PHE A 92 -14.17 -7.58 3.83
C PHE A 92 -13.91 -7.93 2.36
N ASN A 93 -12.70 -8.35 2.04
CA ASN A 93 -12.33 -8.71 0.69
C ASN A 93 -12.82 -10.13 0.37
N PRO A 94 -13.54 -10.35 -0.76
CA PRO A 94 -14.05 -11.66 -1.09
C PRO A 94 -12.92 -12.66 -1.33
N ASN A 95 -13.13 -13.90 -0.88
CA ASN A 95 -12.25 -15.00 -1.25
C ASN A 95 -12.41 -15.31 -2.75
N ALA A 96 -11.29 -15.64 -3.41
CA ALA A 96 -11.28 -16.01 -4.81
C ALA A 96 -12.31 -17.12 -5.14
N GLY A 97 -13.05 -16.95 -6.22
CA GLY A 97 -13.95 -17.96 -6.81
C GLY A 97 -15.41 -17.96 -6.32
N ARG A 98 -15.76 -17.22 -5.27
CA ARG A 98 -17.11 -16.79 -4.90
C ARG A 98 -16.98 -15.40 -4.34
N HIS A 99 -17.85 -14.48 -4.76
CA HIS A 99 -17.86 -13.10 -4.27
C HIS A 99 -18.98 -12.92 -3.23
N PRO A 100 -18.93 -13.55 -2.03
CA PRO A 100 -19.88 -13.23 -1.00
C PRO A 100 -19.66 -11.77 -0.62
N ASP A 101 -20.73 -11.00 -0.62
CA ASP A 101 -20.72 -9.67 -0.05
C ASP A 101 -20.56 -9.81 1.47
N HIS A 102 -19.43 -9.36 2.00
CA HIS A 102 -19.13 -9.42 3.43
C HIS A 102 -19.66 -8.22 4.21
N ASN A 103 -20.14 -7.19 3.53
CA ASN A 103 -20.74 -5.99 4.15
C ASN A 103 -21.87 -6.30 5.16
N PRO A 104 -22.78 -7.28 4.91
CA PRO A 104 -23.83 -7.62 5.88
C PRO A 104 -23.31 -8.13 7.23
N HIS A 105 -22.06 -8.60 7.34
CA HIS A 105 -21.50 -9.06 8.62
C HIS A 105 -21.25 -7.92 9.60
N MET A 106 -21.15 -6.66 9.13
CA MET A 106 -21.09 -5.48 10.00
C MET A 106 -22.27 -5.39 10.99
N ARG A 107 -23.43 -5.99 10.66
CA ARG A 107 -24.61 -6.05 11.57
C ARG A 107 -24.29 -6.64 12.94
N HIS A 108 -23.28 -7.51 13.03
CA HIS A 108 -22.88 -8.12 14.30
C HIS A 108 -22.32 -7.09 15.29
N LEU A 109 -21.83 -5.95 14.79
CA LEU A 109 -21.31 -4.85 15.60
C LEU A 109 -22.40 -3.87 16.02
N ALA A 110 -23.61 -3.95 15.46
CA ALA A 110 -24.69 -2.95 15.65
C ALA A 110 -25.16 -2.78 17.11
N LYS A 111 -24.87 -3.78 17.98
CA LYS A 111 -25.20 -3.73 19.41
C LYS A 111 -24.14 -3.06 20.28
N LEU A 112 -22.96 -2.77 19.74
CA LEU A 112 -21.85 -2.17 20.48
C LEU A 112 -22.08 -0.66 20.69
N MET A 113 -23.18 -0.33 21.37
CA MET A 113 -23.69 1.04 21.50
C MET A 113 -22.71 2.00 22.20
N ASP A 114 -21.78 1.46 22.98
CA ASP A 114 -20.77 2.20 23.71
C ASP A 114 -19.48 2.43 22.89
N LEU A 115 -19.42 1.91 21.66
CA LEU A 115 -18.24 2.01 20.83
C LEU A 115 -17.95 3.47 20.44
N GLU A 116 -16.73 3.89 20.75
CA GLU A 116 -16.24 5.25 20.48
C GLU A 116 -15.23 5.28 19.32
N VAL A 117 -14.48 4.17 19.12
CA VAL A 117 -13.46 4.05 18.08
C VAL A 117 -13.73 2.83 17.22
N LEU A 118 -13.86 3.01 15.92
CA LEU A 118 -13.85 1.95 14.91
C LEU A 118 -12.82 2.26 13.83
N GLN A 119 -11.84 1.39 13.70
CA GLN A 119 -10.82 1.52 12.68
C GLN A 119 -10.69 0.23 11.88
N LEU A 120 -10.65 0.35 10.57
CA LEU A 120 -10.18 -0.69 9.67
C LEU A 120 -8.74 -0.36 9.27
N SER A 121 -7.85 -1.31 9.48
CA SER A 121 -6.45 -1.15 9.10
C SER A 121 -6.08 -2.20 8.07
N ASP A 122 -5.33 -1.78 7.06
CA ASP A 122 -4.61 -2.67 6.19
C ASP A 122 -3.11 -2.34 6.30
N HIS A 123 -2.27 -3.36 6.47
CA HIS A 123 -0.82 -3.20 6.39
C HIS A 123 -0.34 -3.11 4.94
N PHE A 124 -1.26 -3.26 3.98
CA PHE A 124 -0.99 -3.31 2.54
C PHE A 124 -1.89 -2.35 1.80
N ILE A 125 -1.38 -1.82 0.68
CA ILE A 125 -2.08 -0.91 -0.23
C ILE A 125 -3.11 -1.71 -1.06
N THR A 126 -4.03 -2.42 -0.39
CA THR A 126 -5.12 -3.14 -1.04
C THR A 126 -6.45 -2.50 -0.71
N THR A 127 -7.32 -2.34 -1.71
CA THR A 127 -8.66 -1.82 -1.48
C THR A 127 -9.47 -2.75 -0.60
N ILE A 128 -10.01 -2.22 0.50
CA ILE A 128 -10.91 -2.93 1.40
C ILE A 128 -12.32 -2.89 0.82
N LYS A 129 -12.98 -4.03 0.61
CA LYS A 129 -14.31 -4.12 -0.02
C LYS A 129 -15.46 -3.75 0.92
N LEU A 130 -15.20 -2.96 1.97
CA LEU A 130 -16.23 -2.35 2.78
C LEU A 130 -16.85 -1.17 2.01
N ARG A 131 -18.19 -1.13 1.95
CA ARG A 131 -19.02 -0.14 1.25
C ARG A 131 -19.97 0.56 2.19
N ASP A 132 -20.69 1.57 1.67
CA ASP A 132 -21.78 2.24 2.42
C ASP A 132 -22.81 1.24 2.97
N THR A 133 -23.12 0.16 2.24
CA THR A 133 -24.04 -0.89 2.70
C THR A 133 -23.58 -1.61 3.98
N GLY A 134 -22.26 -1.67 4.22
CA GLY A 134 -21.70 -2.16 5.48
C GLY A 134 -21.84 -1.14 6.61
N LEU A 135 -21.61 0.15 6.32
CA LEU A 135 -21.79 1.22 7.31
C LEU A 135 -23.26 1.38 7.73
N GLU A 136 -24.20 1.20 6.81
CA GLU A 136 -25.64 1.21 7.11
C GLU A 136 -26.01 0.18 8.18
N GLN A 137 -25.31 -0.97 8.23
CA GLN A 137 -25.55 -2.01 9.23
C GLN A 137 -25.20 -1.55 10.66
N ILE A 138 -24.33 -0.56 10.81
CA ILE A 138 -23.86 -0.03 12.09
C ILE A 138 -24.33 1.41 12.34
N ALA A 139 -25.35 1.87 11.63
CA ALA A 139 -25.92 3.21 11.80
C ALA A 139 -26.41 3.52 13.23
N THR A 140 -26.60 2.49 14.05
CA THR A 140 -26.95 2.59 15.48
C THR A 140 -25.78 3.06 16.36
N LEU A 141 -24.53 2.98 15.91
CA LEU A 141 -23.34 3.33 16.68
C LEU A 141 -23.11 4.85 16.72
N THR A 142 -24.11 5.57 17.21
CA THR A 142 -24.11 7.04 17.21
C THR A 142 -23.15 7.67 18.25
N ASN A 143 -22.49 6.87 19.06
CA ASN A 143 -21.47 7.31 20.02
C ASN A 143 -20.04 7.28 19.44
N LEU A 144 -19.86 6.86 18.17
CA LEU A 144 -18.55 6.88 17.53
C LEU A 144 -17.97 8.29 17.51
N ARG A 145 -16.73 8.40 18.00
CA ARG A 145 -15.89 9.59 18.02
C ARG A 145 -14.78 9.51 16.97
N GLU A 146 -14.30 8.28 16.68
CA GLU A 146 -13.31 8.03 15.64
C GLU A 146 -13.80 6.95 14.69
N LEU A 147 -13.82 7.28 13.40
CA LEU A 147 -14.12 6.35 12.32
C LEU A 147 -13.04 6.45 11.26
N ARG A 148 -12.23 5.39 11.13
CA ARG A 148 -11.12 5.34 10.19
C ARG A 148 -11.33 4.22 9.19
N LEU A 149 -11.54 4.60 7.93
CA LEU A 149 -11.90 3.71 6.83
C LEU A 149 -10.99 3.94 5.60
N PRO A 150 -9.66 4.04 5.76
CA PRO A 150 -8.78 4.26 4.62
C PRO A 150 -8.83 3.06 3.68
N LEU A 151 -8.58 3.30 2.38
CA LEU A 151 -8.53 2.27 1.33
C LEU A 151 -9.84 1.48 1.13
N THR A 152 -10.99 1.96 1.62
CA THR A 152 -12.30 1.29 1.48
C THR A 152 -13.01 1.67 0.18
N GLU A 153 -14.09 0.94 -0.17
CA GLU A 153 -15.03 1.30 -1.25
C GLU A 153 -16.19 2.19 -0.74
N VAL A 154 -16.06 2.78 0.41
CA VAL A 154 -17.05 3.71 0.98
C VAL A 154 -17.12 4.97 0.12
N LYS A 155 -18.33 5.35 -0.30
CA LYS A 155 -18.61 6.59 -1.06
C LYS A 155 -19.12 7.73 -0.19
N GLY A 156 -19.30 7.50 1.12
CA GLY A 156 -19.73 8.50 2.09
C GLY A 156 -21.25 8.65 2.26
N LYS A 157 -22.07 7.87 1.56
CA LYS A 157 -23.54 7.99 1.64
C LYS A 157 -24.12 7.63 3.01
N ALA A 158 -23.45 6.72 3.73
CA ALA A 158 -23.88 6.20 5.02
C ALA A 158 -23.29 6.95 6.23
N LEU A 159 -22.60 8.07 6.05
CA LEU A 159 -21.91 8.81 7.13
C LEU A 159 -22.89 9.58 8.05
N GLY A 160 -24.07 9.91 7.57
CA GLY A 160 -25.03 10.78 8.25
C GLY A 160 -25.34 10.47 9.73
N PRO A 161 -25.43 9.22 10.20
CA PRO A 161 -25.69 8.87 11.59
C PRO A 161 -24.57 9.25 12.58
N PHE A 162 -23.31 9.35 12.15
CA PHE A 162 -22.13 9.47 13.02
C PHE A 162 -21.82 10.92 13.39
N ARG A 163 -22.76 11.61 14.05
CA ARG A 163 -22.69 13.06 14.32
C ARG A 163 -21.69 13.48 15.39
N LYS A 164 -21.21 12.55 16.23
CA LYS A 164 -20.28 12.81 17.34
C LYS A 164 -18.81 12.57 16.95
N LEU A 165 -18.52 12.38 15.67
CA LEU A 165 -17.16 12.15 15.23
C LEU A 165 -16.28 13.38 15.51
N HIS A 166 -15.09 13.08 16.08
CA HIS A 166 -13.99 14.02 16.24
C HIS A 166 -12.92 13.74 15.18
N PHE A 167 -12.79 12.49 14.73
CA PHE A 167 -11.88 12.09 13.70
C PHE A 167 -12.57 11.21 12.65
N LEU A 168 -12.47 11.61 11.38
CA LEU A 168 -12.94 10.87 10.22
C LEU A 168 -11.78 10.73 9.21
N ASP A 169 -11.40 9.48 8.90
CA ASP A 169 -10.40 9.17 7.87
C ASP A 169 -11.05 8.36 6.76
N LEU A 170 -11.08 8.94 5.55
CA LEU A 170 -11.62 8.35 4.32
C LEU A 170 -10.54 8.32 3.22
N SER A 171 -9.26 8.36 3.60
CA SER A 171 -8.13 8.39 2.67
C SER A 171 -8.20 7.21 1.70
N PHE A 172 -7.97 7.48 0.40
CA PHE A 172 -8.01 6.49 -0.69
C PHE A 172 -9.39 5.81 -0.92
N ALA A 173 -10.46 6.30 -0.29
CA ALA A 173 -11.81 5.85 -0.56
C ALA A 173 -12.42 6.66 -1.73
N PRO A 174 -13.34 6.09 -2.54
CA PRO A 174 -13.93 6.78 -3.69
C PRO A 174 -15.04 7.77 -3.28
N VAL A 175 -14.76 8.56 -2.24
CA VAL A 175 -15.65 9.61 -1.75
C VAL A 175 -15.60 10.80 -2.69
N ASP A 176 -16.78 11.23 -3.17
CA ASP A 176 -16.98 12.41 -3.99
C ASP A 176 -17.68 13.53 -3.22
N ASP A 177 -18.02 14.63 -3.90
CA ASP A 177 -18.69 15.79 -3.30
C ASP A 177 -20.06 15.45 -2.71
N ALA A 178 -20.79 14.51 -3.33
CA ALA A 178 -22.08 14.05 -2.80
C ALA A 178 -21.92 13.19 -1.54
N GLY A 179 -20.84 12.42 -1.48
CA GLY A 179 -20.51 11.60 -0.31
C GLY A 179 -20.10 12.44 0.88
N ILE A 180 -19.16 13.38 0.70
CA ILE A 180 -18.66 14.21 1.80
C ILE A 180 -19.70 15.18 2.35
N LYS A 181 -20.72 15.52 1.56
CA LYS A 181 -21.86 16.30 2.03
C LYS A 181 -22.54 15.70 3.27
N ASN A 182 -22.50 14.38 3.44
CA ASN A 182 -23.10 13.72 4.60
C ASN A 182 -22.30 13.96 5.91
N ALA A 183 -21.11 14.54 5.82
CA ALA A 183 -20.35 15.01 6.98
C ALA A 183 -20.83 16.42 7.45
N GLU A 184 -21.65 17.12 6.67
CA GLU A 184 -22.26 18.38 7.06
C GLU A 184 -23.04 18.19 8.38
N GLY A 185 -22.73 19.04 9.37
CA GLY A 185 -23.34 18.94 10.70
C GLY A 185 -22.64 18.00 11.68
N MET A 186 -21.44 17.44 11.36
CA MET A 186 -20.53 16.83 12.33
C MET A 186 -19.78 17.92 13.10
N ALA A 187 -20.51 18.64 13.96
CA ALA A 187 -20.03 19.87 14.59
C ALA A 187 -18.79 19.67 15.51
N GLU A 188 -18.56 18.45 15.98
CA GLU A 188 -17.44 18.10 16.86
C GLU A 188 -16.21 17.61 16.06
N LEU A 189 -16.29 17.55 14.70
CA LEU A 189 -15.21 17.03 13.87
C LEU A 189 -13.98 17.97 13.92
N SER A 190 -12.89 17.44 14.43
CA SER A 190 -11.61 18.16 14.58
C SER A 190 -10.54 17.69 13.59
N LYS A 191 -10.64 16.45 13.09
CA LYS A 191 -9.71 15.90 12.11
C LYS A 191 -10.46 15.23 10.97
N LEU A 192 -10.12 15.61 9.73
CA LEU A 192 -10.72 15.07 8.52
C LEU A 192 -9.62 14.77 7.49
N TYR A 193 -9.50 13.48 7.12
CA TYR A 193 -8.55 13.03 6.12
C TYR A 193 -9.27 12.54 4.88
N LEU A 194 -9.00 13.19 3.74
CA LEU A 194 -9.61 12.96 2.43
C LEU A 194 -8.54 12.70 1.34
N ARG A 195 -7.36 12.21 1.75
CA ARG A 195 -6.25 11.95 0.83
C ARG A 195 -6.68 11.06 -0.32
N ASP A 196 -6.32 11.46 -1.56
CA ASP A 196 -6.58 10.71 -2.79
C ASP A 196 -8.05 10.29 -2.97
N THR A 197 -8.99 11.12 -2.49
CA THR A 197 -10.43 11.00 -2.76
C THR A 197 -10.82 11.78 -4.01
N GLN A 198 -12.09 11.67 -4.42
CA GLN A 198 -12.64 12.39 -5.58
C GLN A 198 -13.28 13.74 -5.19
N VAL A 199 -13.05 14.22 -3.98
CA VAL A 199 -13.54 15.49 -3.48
C VAL A 199 -12.96 16.65 -4.28
N SER A 200 -13.84 17.59 -4.66
CA SER A 200 -13.52 18.81 -5.40
C SER A 200 -13.92 20.08 -4.63
N ASP A 201 -13.90 21.21 -5.33
CA ASP A 201 -14.31 22.51 -4.77
C ASP A 201 -15.74 22.50 -4.21
N ASP A 202 -16.66 21.78 -4.86
CA ASP A 202 -18.07 21.70 -4.41
C ASP A 202 -18.20 20.89 -3.11
N GLY A 203 -17.36 19.88 -2.91
CA GLY A 203 -17.32 19.12 -1.64
C GLY A 203 -16.85 19.99 -0.48
N LEU A 204 -15.85 20.86 -0.69
CA LEU A 204 -15.35 21.76 0.36
C LEU A 204 -16.40 22.77 0.84
N LYS A 205 -17.38 23.11 0.01
CA LYS A 205 -18.50 23.95 0.44
C LYS A 205 -19.27 23.33 1.60
N SER A 206 -19.43 22.01 1.63
CA SER A 206 -20.11 21.30 2.70
C SER A 206 -19.31 21.26 4.01
N LEU A 207 -17.99 21.48 3.94
CA LEU A 207 -17.11 21.51 5.10
C LEU A 207 -17.04 22.88 5.79
N SER A 208 -17.58 23.94 5.17
CA SER A 208 -17.48 25.31 5.68
C SER A 208 -18.11 25.53 7.07
N SER A 209 -19.03 24.66 7.48
CA SER A 209 -19.69 24.68 8.81
C SER A 209 -18.90 23.96 9.91
N LEU A 210 -17.81 23.27 9.60
CA LEU A 210 -17.04 22.45 10.53
C LEU A 210 -16.01 23.28 11.31
N HIS A 211 -16.45 24.25 12.07
CA HIS A 211 -15.60 25.25 12.74
C HIS A 211 -14.64 24.70 13.79
N GLN A 212 -14.80 23.42 14.20
CA GLN A 212 -13.91 22.73 15.13
C GLN A 212 -12.74 22.03 14.43
N LEU A 213 -12.66 22.07 13.09
CA LEU A 213 -11.56 21.45 12.35
C LEU A 213 -10.23 22.11 12.73
N THR A 214 -9.30 21.26 13.18
CA THR A 214 -7.90 21.60 13.48
C THR A 214 -6.95 20.96 12.49
N GLU A 215 -7.34 19.82 11.87
CA GLU A 215 -6.51 19.11 10.89
C GLU A 215 -7.37 18.74 9.67
N LEU A 216 -6.90 19.11 8.47
CA LEU A 216 -7.54 18.80 7.20
C LEU A 216 -6.49 18.30 6.19
N ASP A 217 -6.62 17.05 5.73
CA ASP A 217 -5.77 16.48 4.69
C ASP A 217 -6.55 16.36 3.37
N LEU A 218 -6.13 17.14 2.37
CA LEU A 218 -6.68 17.19 1.02
C LEU A 218 -5.67 16.73 -0.04
N HIS A 219 -4.61 15.99 0.37
CA HIS A 219 -3.60 15.46 -0.53
C HIS A 219 -4.23 14.75 -1.72
N GLY A 220 -3.79 15.05 -2.95
CA GLY A 220 -4.21 14.38 -4.17
C GLY A 220 -5.68 14.56 -4.57
N THR A 221 -6.42 15.47 -3.90
CA THR A 221 -7.81 15.78 -4.25
C THR A 221 -7.90 16.73 -5.44
N ARG A 222 -9.12 16.94 -5.98
CA ARG A 222 -9.38 17.83 -7.12
C ARG A 222 -9.64 19.29 -6.71
N VAL A 223 -9.13 19.69 -5.56
CA VAL A 223 -9.31 21.02 -5.00
C VAL A 223 -8.47 22.06 -5.73
N THR A 224 -9.10 23.21 -5.99
CA THR A 224 -8.47 24.41 -6.59
C THR A 224 -8.61 25.61 -5.66
N ASP A 225 -8.18 26.79 -6.11
CA ASP A 225 -8.35 28.07 -5.38
C ASP A 225 -9.80 28.35 -5.00
N ARG A 226 -10.77 27.93 -5.83
CA ARG A 226 -12.20 28.10 -5.55
C ARG A 226 -12.66 27.29 -4.36
N GLY A 227 -12.13 26.07 -4.20
CA GLY A 227 -12.42 25.22 -3.05
C GLY A 227 -11.90 25.82 -1.75
N LEU A 228 -10.66 26.33 -1.76
CA LEU A 228 -10.07 26.96 -0.57
C LEU A 228 -10.88 28.17 -0.09
N ALA A 229 -11.54 28.91 -0.98
CA ALA A 229 -12.38 30.04 -0.59
C ALA A 229 -13.55 29.63 0.34
N HIS A 230 -13.98 28.36 0.32
CA HIS A 230 -15.01 27.85 1.24
C HIS A 230 -14.46 27.53 2.63
N LEU A 231 -13.15 27.41 2.80
CA LEU A 231 -12.51 27.06 4.06
C LEU A 231 -12.12 28.29 4.92
N LYS A 232 -12.27 29.51 4.41
CA LYS A 232 -11.81 30.76 5.04
C LYS A 232 -12.33 31.00 6.46
N GLU A 233 -13.47 30.42 6.83
CA GLU A 233 -14.08 30.54 8.16
C GLU A 233 -13.57 29.49 9.17
N LEU A 234 -12.68 28.56 8.74
CA LEU A 234 -12.13 27.50 9.60
C LEU A 234 -10.94 28.06 10.42
N ALA A 235 -11.21 29.02 11.28
CA ALA A 235 -10.19 29.75 12.03
C ALA A 235 -9.38 28.91 13.04
N GLN A 236 -9.87 27.72 13.39
CA GLN A 236 -9.20 26.80 14.31
C GLN A 236 -8.20 25.86 13.61
N LEU A 237 -8.11 25.94 12.28
CA LEU A 237 -7.25 25.02 11.50
C LEU A 237 -5.78 25.26 11.85
N ARG A 238 -5.09 24.17 12.26
CA ARG A 238 -3.67 24.15 12.61
C ARG A 238 -2.84 23.43 11.57
N ARG A 239 -3.39 22.38 10.94
CA ARG A 239 -2.70 21.59 9.91
C ARG A 239 -3.53 21.50 8.66
N LEU A 240 -2.94 21.90 7.54
CA LEU A 240 -3.56 21.83 6.22
C LEU A 240 -2.59 21.18 5.23
N ASN A 241 -2.99 20.04 4.67
CA ASN A 241 -2.24 19.36 3.64
C ASN A 241 -2.92 19.53 2.28
N LEU A 242 -2.23 20.22 1.36
CA LEU A 242 -2.67 20.51 -0.02
C LEU A 242 -1.76 19.84 -1.06
N LEU A 243 -0.96 18.84 -0.67
CA LEU A 243 -0.04 18.14 -1.54
C LEU A 243 -0.72 17.71 -2.84
N GLY A 244 -0.13 18.05 -4.00
CA GLY A 244 -0.61 17.62 -5.31
C GLY A 244 -1.95 18.21 -5.76
N THR A 245 -2.52 19.18 -5.02
CA THR A 245 -3.74 19.91 -5.43
C THR A 245 -3.43 20.97 -6.48
N GLN A 246 -4.48 21.51 -7.13
CA GLN A 246 -4.33 22.55 -8.16
C GLN A 246 -4.35 23.98 -7.58
N VAL A 247 -3.87 24.16 -6.37
CA VAL A 247 -3.81 25.44 -5.66
C VAL A 247 -2.69 26.31 -6.22
N THR A 248 -2.99 27.61 -6.40
CA THR A 248 -2.07 28.64 -6.85
C THR A 248 -1.91 29.76 -5.80
N ASP A 249 -1.17 30.81 -6.12
CA ASP A 249 -1.02 31.99 -5.27
C ASP A 249 -2.36 32.63 -4.90
N THR A 250 -3.38 32.54 -5.75
CA THR A 250 -4.70 33.11 -5.49
C THR A 250 -5.41 32.38 -4.34
N GLY A 251 -5.32 31.06 -4.29
CA GLY A 251 -5.93 30.26 -3.23
C GLY A 251 -5.39 30.57 -1.85
N LEU A 252 -4.11 30.93 -1.76
CA LEU A 252 -3.47 31.25 -0.47
C LEU A 252 -4.09 32.49 0.22
N GLU A 253 -4.78 33.36 -0.51
CA GLU A 253 -5.53 34.48 0.10
C GLU A 253 -6.61 34.00 1.07
N SER A 254 -7.20 32.84 0.79
CA SER A 254 -8.23 32.24 1.63
C SER A 254 -7.70 31.73 2.97
N LEU A 255 -6.38 31.54 3.10
CA LEU A 255 -5.73 31.08 4.32
C LEU A 255 -5.39 32.21 5.30
N LEU A 256 -5.43 33.47 4.85
CA LEU A 256 -4.96 34.62 5.65
C LEU A 256 -5.75 34.85 6.96
N GLY A 257 -6.99 34.33 7.05
CA GLY A 257 -7.80 34.32 8.27
C GLY A 257 -7.47 33.21 9.25
N MET A 258 -6.66 32.21 8.84
CA MET A 258 -6.35 31.02 9.65
C MET A 258 -5.15 31.29 10.57
N ASN A 259 -5.33 32.17 11.53
CA ASN A 259 -4.27 32.64 12.42
C ASN A 259 -3.67 31.56 13.34
N GLN A 260 -4.31 30.38 13.43
CA GLN A 260 -3.82 29.25 14.21
C GLN A 260 -3.05 28.23 13.36
N LEU A 261 -2.84 28.50 12.06
CA LEU A 261 -2.17 27.56 11.16
C LEU A 261 -0.70 27.41 11.54
N GLU A 262 -0.32 26.18 11.93
CA GLU A 262 1.01 25.78 12.39
C GLU A 262 1.77 24.99 11.31
N GLU A 263 1.05 24.18 10.52
CA GLU A 263 1.63 23.33 9.49
C GLU A 263 0.88 23.48 8.17
N LEU A 264 1.61 23.77 7.09
CA LEU A 264 1.07 23.90 5.74
C LEU A 264 1.92 23.09 4.76
N VAL A 265 1.30 22.12 4.07
CA VAL A 265 1.95 21.34 3.03
C VAL A 265 1.45 21.82 1.68
N LEU A 266 2.36 22.39 0.89
CA LEU A 266 2.13 22.87 -0.48
C LEU A 266 2.92 22.07 -1.53
N TYR A 267 3.45 20.93 -1.16
CA TYR A 267 4.23 20.05 -2.03
C TYR A 267 3.50 19.81 -3.36
N ARG A 268 4.20 20.02 -4.50
CA ARG A 268 3.63 19.86 -5.87
C ARG A 268 2.40 20.74 -6.17
N THR A 269 2.21 21.87 -5.50
CA THR A 269 1.23 22.88 -5.89
C THR A 269 1.83 23.90 -6.87
N GLN A 270 0.99 24.77 -7.43
CA GLN A 270 1.44 25.78 -8.40
C GLN A 270 1.81 27.12 -7.76
N VAL A 271 2.13 27.12 -6.47
CA VAL A 271 2.50 28.31 -5.70
C VAL A 271 3.86 28.85 -6.15
N THR A 272 3.93 30.20 -6.28
CA THR A 272 5.14 30.96 -6.64
C THR A 272 5.59 31.88 -5.50
N ASN A 273 6.62 32.68 -5.73
CA ASN A 273 7.07 33.68 -4.75
C ASN A 273 5.97 34.70 -4.39
N ALA A 274 5.02 34.99 -5.30
CA ALA A 274 3.92 35.89 -5.01
C ALA A 274 2.97 35.32 -3.91
N GLY A 275 2.81 33.99 -3.90
CA GLY A 275 2.10 33.30 -2.83
C GLY A 275 2.84 33.35 -1.49
N LEU A 276 4.18 33.22 -1.51
CA LEU A 276 5.00 33.32 -0.29
C LEU A 276 4.89 34.70 0.38
N GLU A 277 4.76 35.77 -0.40
CA GLU A 277 4.54 37.11 0.17
C GLU A 277 3.26 37.19 1.01
N LYS A 278 2.21 36.47 0.61
CA LYS A 278 0.95 36.39 1.37
C LYS A 278 1.13 35.60 2.67
N LEU A 279 1.87 34.48 2.63
CA LEU A 279 2.11 33.62 3.79
C LEU A 279 2.89 34.32 4.93
N LYS A 280 3.57 35.43 4.67
CA LYS A 280 4.26 36.24 5.70
C LYS A 280 3.35 36.71 6.83
N GLN A 281 2.03 36.71 6.63
CA GLN A 281 1.05 37.12 7.64
C GLN A 281 0.72 36.00 8.62
N LEU A 282 0.97 34.73 8.30
CA LEU A 282 0.67 33.57 9.14
C LEU A 282 1.77 33.39 10.20
N LYS A 283 1.73 34.19 11.26
CA LYS A 283 2.80 34.29 12.26
C LYS A 283 2.98 33.05 13.15
N HIS A 284 1.99 32.15 13.19
CA HIS A 284 2.06 30.91 13.94
C HIS A 284 2.53 29.72 13.09
N LEU A 285 2.82 29.94 11.79
CA LEU A 285 3.29 28.88 10.90
C LEU A 285 4.68 28.41 11.35
N ALA A 286 4.74 27.17 11.84
CA ALA A 286 5.93 26.53 12.36
C ALA A 286 6.58 25.57 11.34
N SER A 287 5.79 25.01 10.40
CA SER A 287 6.27 24.10 9.37
C SER A 287 5.61 24.39 8.02
N LEU A 288 6.41 24.48 6.98
CA LEU A 288 5.95 24.76 5.61
C LEU A 288 6.71 23.87 4.62
N ASP A 289 6.00 23.01 3.90
CA ASP A 289 6.57 22.20 2.83
C ASP A 289 6.32 22.87 1.47
N LEU A 290 7.38 23.35 0.85
CA LEU A 290 7.39 24.01 -0.47
C LEU A 290 8.10 23.17 -1.54
N ARG A 291 8.42 21.91 -1.25
CA ARG A 291 9.12 21.06 -2.20
C ARG A 291 8.28 20.89 -3.46
N TYR A 292 8.92 20.99 -4.61
CA TYR A 292 8.28 20.88 -5.93
C TYR A 292 7.20 21.94 -6.23
N THR A 293 7.23 23.10 -5.55
CA THR A 293 6.47 24.30 -5.93
C THR A 293 7.27 25.14 -6.95
N ARG A 294 6.68 26.22 -7.42
CA ARG A 294 7.36 27.18 -8.31
C ARG A 294 8.05 28.33 -7.56
N THR A 295 8.39 28.10 -6.30
CA THR A 295 9.09 29.08 -5.45
C THR A 295 10.59 29.03 -5.71
N THR A 296 11.28 30.12 -5.38
CA THR A 296 12.74 30.24 -5.53
C THR A 296 13.42 30.47 -4.18
N ARG A 297 14.73 30.23 -4.12
CA ARG A 297 15.54 30.52 -2.93
C ARG A 297 15.36 31.96 -2.43
N ALA A 298 15.28 32.94 -3.33
CA ALA A 298 15.06 34.33 -2.96
C ALA A 298 13.69 34.54 -2.27
N GLY A 299 12.63 33.91 -2.80
CA GLY A 299 11.31 33.94 -2.19
C GLY A 299 11.30 33.27 -0.81
N VAL A 300 11.93 32.09 -0.69
CA VAL A 300 12.05 31.38 0.59
C VAL A 300 12.87 32.19 1.60
N ALA A 301 13.98 32.78 1.21
CA ALA A 301 14.79 33.66 2.09
C ALA A 301 14.01 34.88 2.58
N SER A 302 13.19 35.49 1.70
CA SER A 302 12.29 36.60 2.05
C SER A 302 11.22 36.15 3.05
N LEU A 303 10.63 34.97 2.88
CA LEU A 303 9.67 34.41 3.81
C LEU A 303 10.33 34.05 5.15
N GLN A 304 11.50 33.41 5.13
CA GLN A 304 12.24 33.05 6.33
C GLN A 304 12.59 34.28 7.20
N THR A 305 12.87 35.44 6.57
CA THR A 305 13.07 36.69 7.28
C THR A 305 11.81 37.17 8.01
N ALA A 306 10.62 36.89 7.44
CA ALA A 306 9.34 37.28 8.03
C ALA A 306 8.81 36.28 9.06
N LEU A 307 9.21 34.99 8.93
CA LEU A 307 8.85 33.86 9.78
C LEU A 307 10.13 33.11 10.21
N PRO A 308 10.91 33.68 11.14
CA PRO A 308 12.25 33.17 11.48
C PRO A 308 12.22 31.79 12.13
N ASP A 309 11.16 31.44 12.85
CA ASP A 309 11.00 30.18 13.56
C ASP A 309 10.31 29.08 12.71
N CYS A 310 9.86 29.40 11.49
CA CYS A 310 9.23 28.43 10.60
C CYS A 310 10.27 27.53 9.96
N VAL A 311 10.12 26.22 10.11
CA VAL A 311 10.90 25.21 9.38
C VAL A 311 10.33 25.13 7.96
N ILE A 312 11.14 25.50 6.97
CA ILE A 312 10.72 25.50 5.57
C ILE A 312 11.45 24.37 4.82
N ASP A 313 10.71 23.33 4.47
CA ASP A 313 11.18 22.29 3.57
C ASP A 313 11.09 22.80 2.14
N PHE A 314 12.23 22.97 1.52
CA PHE A 314 12.36 23.52 0.18
C PHE A 314 13.43 22.76 -0.60
N VAL A 315 13.11 22.36 -1.81
CA VAL A 315 14.10 21.87 -2.78
C VAL A 315 14.41 23.01 -3.72
N ASP A 316 15.64 23.54 -3.59
CA ASP A 316 16.08 24.61 -4.47
C ASP A 316 16.35 24.07 -5.89
N PHE A 317 15.36 24.20 -6.73
CA PHE A 317 15.53 24.01 -8.17
C PHE A 317 16.39 25.15 -8.78
N ALA A 318 16.64 26.19 -8.00
CA ALA A 318 17.37 27.40 -8.38
C ALA A 318 18.82 27.42 -7.85
N LEU A 319 19.53 26.28 -7.77
CA LEU A 319 20.99 26.28 -7.88
C LEU A 319 21.45 26.73 -9.28
N GLN A 320 20.50 27.22 -10.09
CA GLN A 320 20.78 27.96 -11.30
C GLN A 320 20.61 29.46 -11.06
N PRO A 321 21.55 30.29 -11.56
CA PRO A 321 21.47 31.72 -11.38
C PRO A 321 20.16 32.28 -11.95
N ALA A 322 19.55 33.22 -11.19
CA ALA A 322 18.30 33.88 -11.55
C ALA A 322 18.33 34.47 -12.96
N LYS A 323 17.77 33.74 -13.90
CA LYS A 323 17.19 34.29 -15.11
C LYS A 323 15.86 33.57 -15.32
N VAL A 324 14.80 34.36 -15.43
CA VAL A 324 13.48 33.95 -15.90
C VAL A 324 13.67 33.00 -17.08
N ALA A 325 13.20 31.77 -16.93
CA ALA A 325 13.45 30.69 -17.85
C ALA A 325 12.88 30.96 -19.24
N THR A 326 13.66 31.54 -20.09
CA THR A 326 13.87 30.91 -21.38
C THR A 326 14.51 29.56 -21.06
N VAL A 327 13.88 28.48 -21.50
CA VAL A 327 14.44 27.11 -21.46
C VAL A 327 15.88 27.22 -21.94
N GLU A 328 16.86 27.33 -21.00
CA GLU A 328 18.26 27.33 -21.39
C GLU A 328 18.62 25.89 -21.73
N LEU A 329 18.35 25.53 -22.94
CA LEU A 329 19.02 24.43 -23.62
C LEU A 329 20.53 24.72 -23.58
N PRO A 330 21.39 23.70 -23.60
CA PRO A 330 22.84 23.89 -23.49
C PRO A 330 23.32 24.98 -24.45
N ILE A 331 24.17 25.89 -23.94
CA ILE A 331 24.84 26.89 -24.78
C ILE A 331 25.85 26.14 -25.63
N GLY A 332 25.41 25.62 -26.78
CA GLY A 332 26.19 24.81 -27.69
C GLY A 332 25.44 23.59 -28.20
N LYS A 333 25.99 22.95 -29.22
CA LYS A 333 25.50 21.70 -29.79
C LYS A 333 26.50 20.58 -29.55
N GLY A 334 25.99 19.35 -29.53
CA GLY A 334 26.78 18.14 -29.46
C GLY A 334 26.94 17.58 -28.05
N GLU A 335 27.53 16.38 -28.01
CA GLU A 335 27.60 15.52 -26.81
C GLU A 335 28.23 16.21 -25.60
N LYS A 336 29.29 17.04 -25.81
CA LYS A 336 29.97 17.74 -24.71
C LYS A 336 29.04 18.76 -24.03
N ALA A 337 28.31 19.57 -24.81
CA ALA A 337 27.38 20.56 -24.27
C ALA A 337 26.21 19.87 -23.54
N ALA A 338 25.73 18.76 -24.08
CA ALA A 338 24.70 17.93 -23.44
C ALA A 338 25.18 17.40 -22.06
N VAL A 339 26.42 16.92 -21.99
CA VAL A 339 27.02 16.41 -20.76
C VAL A 339 27.17 17.50 -19.72
N GLU A 340 27.71 18.67 -20.09
CA GLU A 340 27.86 19.81 -19.19
C GLU A 340 26.50 20.23 -18.61
N TRP A 341 25.47 20.25 -19.47
CA TRP A 341 24.11 20.56 -19.04
C TRP A 341 23.53 19.48 -18.10
N ILE A 342 23.65 18.17 -18.44
CA ILE A 342 23.18 17.07 -17.59
C ILE A 342 23.82 17.17 -16.20
N GLN A 343 25.13 17.43 -16.13
CA GLN A 343 25.85 17.57 -14.87
C GLN A 343 25.40 18.81 -14.08
N SER A 344 25.10 19.93 -14.77
CA SER A 344 24.59 21.13 -14.12
C SER A 344 23.20 20.91 -13.48
N MET A 345 22.41 19.99 -14.05
CA MET A 345 21.12 19.57 -13.49
C MET A 345 21.24 18.56 -12.33
N GLY A 346 22.49 18.19 -11.93
CA GLY A 346 22.73 17.17 -10.92
C GLY A 346 22.73 15.74 -11.46
N GLY A 347 22.61 15.58 -12.79
CA GLY A 347 22.63 14.28 -13.45
C GLY A 347 24.02 13.66 -13.51
N LYS A 348 24.05 12.36 -13.83
CA LYS A 348 25.26 11.55 -13.95
C LYS A 348 25.38 10.98 -15.36
N VAL A 349 26.58 10.94 -15.89
CA VAL A 349 26.88 10.34 -17.20
C VAL A 349 27.96 9.29 -17.08
N VAL A 350 27.87 8.24 -17.91
CA VAL A 350 28.92 7.21 -18.04
C VAL A 350 29.39 7.17 -19.48
N TRP A 351 30.71 7.36 -19.64
CA TRP A 351 31.39 7.26 -20.91
C TRP A 351 31.88 5.83 -21.16
N LEU A 352 31.54 5.27 -22.30
CA LEU A 352 32.02 3.99 -22.77
C LEU A 352 32.45 4.12 -24.22
N GLU A 353 33.63 3.58 -24.58
CA GLU A 353 34.14 3.60 -25.97
C GLU A 353 34.17 5.02 -26.60
N GLY A 354 34.48 6.04 -25.78
CA GLY A 354 34.64 7.42 -26.26
C GLY A 354 33.33 8.20 -26.48
N SER A 355 32.19 7.65 -26.09
CA SER A 355 30.87 8.32 -26.16
C SER A 355 30.03 8.12 -24.90
N VAL A 356 29.04 8.98 -24.68
CA VAL A 356 28.09 8.83 -23.57
C VAL A 356 27.09 7.73 -23.91
N GLN A 357 27.06 6.68 -23.09
CA GLN A 357 26.12 5.58 -23.25
C GLN A 357 25.08 5.52 -22.14
N ASN A 358 25.40 5.95 -20.92
CA ASN A 358 24.42 5.95 -19.83
C ASN A 358 24.26 7.35 -19.26
N VAL A 359 23.01 7.74 -19.02
CA VAL A 359 22.62 8.98 -18.37
C VAL A 359 21.64 8.66 -17.25
N SER A 360 21.88 9.22 -16.06
CA SER A 360 20.90 9.23 -14.98
C SER A 360 20.61 10.69 -14.60
N LEU A 361 19.34 11.03 -14.69
CA LEU A 361 18.73 12.27 -14.23
C LEU A 361 17.71 11.98 -13.12
N SER A 362 17.81 10.80 -12.48
CA SER A 362 16.87 10.39 -11.44
C SER A 362 16.86 11.38 -10.28
N SER A 363 15.65 11.65 -9.77
CA SER A 363 15.40 12.59 -8.67
C SER A 363 15.90 14.02 -8.95
N THR A 364 15.99 14.42 -10.23
CA THR A 364 16.26 15.79 -10.64
C THR A 364 14.96 16.51 -11.02
N SER A 365 15.03 17.84 -11.09
CA SER A 365 13.88 18.70 -11.46
C SER A 365 13.73 18.91 -12.97
N ILE A 366 14.22 17.96 -13.76
CA ILE A 366 14.12 18.06 -15.22
C ILE A 366 12.65 18.06 -15.66
N THR A 367 12.36 18.91 -16.65
CA THR A 367 11.03 19.02 -17.27
C THR A 367 11.02 18.40 -18.67
N ASP A 368 9.81 18.14 -19.18
CA ASP A 368 9.61 17.55 -20.51
C ASP A 368 10.39 18.26 -21.62
N ALA A 369 10.32 19.60 -21.68
CA ALA A 369 10.98 20.39 -22.71
C ALA A 369 12.52 20.27 -22.68
N GLN A 370 13.08 20.06 -21.51
CA GLN A 370 14.53 19.94 -21.33
C GLN A 370 15.10 18.61 -21.82
N LEU A 371 14.26 17.59 -22.00
CA LEU A 371 14.69 16.30 -22.56
C LEU A 371 15.12 16.36 -24.03
N GLU A 372 14.83 17.48 -24.74
CA GLU A 372 15.31 17.67 -26.11
C GLU A 372 16.84 17.52 -26.21
N VAL A 373 17.59 17.88 -25.16
CA VAL A 373 19.05 17.77 -25.10
C VAL A 373 19.56 16.33 -25.28
N LEU A 374 18.77 15.33 -24.93
CA LEU A 374 19.15 13.92 -25.10
C LEU A 374 19.28 13.52 -26.59
N GLY A 375 18.68 14.29 -27.50
CA GLY A 375 18.87 14.12 -28.94
C GLY A 375 20.32 14.37 -29.42
N GLU A 376 21.15 15.04 -28.61
CA GLU A 376 22.58 15.26 -28.88
C GLU A 376 23.47 14.05 -28.47
N LEU A 377 22.85 12.99 -27.91
CA LEU A 377 23.54 11.78 -27.42
C LEU A 377 23.23 10.55 -28.31
N PRO A 378 23.84 10.43 -29.49
CA PRO A 378 23.45 9.42 -30.49
C PRO A 378 23.78 7.97 -30.08
N ASN A 379 24.64 7.80 -29.05
CA ASN A 379 25.06 6.48 -28.55
C ASN A 379 24.41 6.12 -27.21
N LEU A 380 23.42 6.91 -26.74
CA LEU A 380 22.71 6.66 -25.48
C LEU A 380 22.02 5.29 -25.50
N ARG A 381 22.34 4.46 -24.49
CA ARG A 381 21.82 3.10 -24.32
C ARG A 381 20.97 2.94 -23.06
N VAL A 382 21.34 3.63 -21.98
CA VAL A 382 20.63 3.57 -20.70
C VAL A 382 20.24 4.98 -20.26
N LEU A 383 18.96 5.18 -20.03
CA LEU A 383 18.42 6.44 -19.53
C LEU A 383 17.59 6.20 -18.27
N ASP A 384 18.01 6.81 -17.17
CA ASP A 384 17.31 6.76 -15.89
C ASP A 384 16.69 8.13 -15.57
N LEU A 385 15.37 8.18 -15.57
CA LEU A 385 14.54 9.35 -15.26
C LEU A 385 13.62 9.12 -14.06
N ARG A 386 13.94 8.14 -13.23
CA ARG A 386 13.12 7.80 -12.06
C ARG A 386 12.93 8.98 -11.12
N SER A 387 11.72 9.08 -10.58
CA SER A 387 11.36 10.14 -9.63
C SER A 387 11.61 11.56 -10.18
N THR A 388 11.25 11.77 -11.46
CA THR A 388 11.24 13.08 -12.11
C THR A 388 9.82 13.49 -12.49
N GLU A 389 9.60 14.75 -12.85
CA GLU A 389 8.29 15.26 -13.29
C GLU A 389 8.01 15.05 -14.79
N ILE A 390 8.72 14.12 -15.41
CA ILE A 390 8.55 13.83 -16.83
C ILE A 390 7.19 13.19 -17.08
N GLY A 391 6.49 13.74 -18.07
CA GLY A 391 5.23 13.22 -18.58
C GLY A 391 5.34 12.75 -20.03
N ASP A 392 4.18 12.60 -20.67
CA ASP A 392 4.08 12.08 -22.04
C ASP A 392 4.77 12.98 -23.07
N LEU A 393 4.76 14.30 -22.86
CA LEU A 393 5.40 15.26 -23.76
C LEU A 393 6.93 15.13 -23.78
N GLY A 394 7.54 14.76 -22.64
CA GLY A 394 8.97 14.53 -22.56
C GLY A 394 9.41 13.30 -23.34
N ILE A 395 8.59 12.24 -23.29
CA ILE A 395 8.88 10.96 -23.95
C ILE A 395 9.01 11.09 -25.47
N GLN A 396 8.36 12.06 -26.11
CA GLN A 396 8.46 12.28 -27.55
C GLN A 396 9.91 12.51 -28.05
N PHE A 397 10.77 13.11 -27.19
CA PHE A 397 12.15 13.40 -27.55
C PHE A 397 13.02 12.15 -27.66
N PHE A 398 12.60 11.02 -27.06
CA PHE A 398 13.34 9.75 -27.14
C PHE A 398 13.34 9.13 -28.55
N SER A 399 12.46 9.57 -29.42
CA SER A 399 12.46 9.11 -30.83
C SER A 399 13.80 9.32 -31.54
N ARG A 400 14.65 10.23 -31.04
CA ARG A 400 15.98 10.55 -31.58
C ARG A 400 17.09 9.66 -30.98
N THR A 401 16.83 8.89 -29.93
CA THR A 401 17.80 8.03 -29.24
C THR A 401 17.69 6.56 -29.69
N GLY A 402 17.90 6.31 -30.97
CA GLY A 402 17.60 5.02 -31.61
C GLY A 402 18.36 3.79 -31.05
N LYS A 403 19.42 3.99 -30.24
CA LYS A 403 20.20 2.92 -29.60
C LYS A 403 19.76 2.64 -28.16
N LEU A 404 18.73 3.35 -27.64
CA LEU A 404 18.27 3.20 -26.27
C LEU A 404 17.81 1.76 -26.03
N ALA A 405 18.45 1.11 -25.06
CA ALA A 405 18.19 -0.28 -24.67
C ALA A 405 17.46 -0.38 -23.32
N GLU A 406 17.72 0.55 -22.41
CA GLU A 406 17.08 0.58 -21.07
C GLU A 406 16.54 1.98 -20.79
N LEU A 407 15.24 2.04 -20.42
CA LEU A 407 14.55 3.27 -20.06
C LEU A 407 13.83 3.07 -18.73
N ALA A 408 14.20 3.84 -17.71
CA ALA A 408 13.59 3.82 -16.40
C ALA A 408 12.78 5.10 -16.18
N LEU A 409 11.46 4.95 -16.01
CA LEU A 409 10.46 6.00 -15.83
C LEU A 409 9.64 5.78 -14.55
N GLU A 410 10.10 4.96 -13.61
CA GLU A 410 9.37 4.71 -12.38
C GLU A 410 9.17 6.02 -11.59
N HIS A 411 7.98 6.17 -11.00
CA HIS A 411 7.61 7.39 -10.26
C HIS A 411 7.62 8.67 -11.12
N THR A 412 7.23 8.59 -12.40
CA THR A 412 7.03 9.73 -13.29
C THR A 412 5.53 9.92 -13.61
N LEU A 413 5.19 11.00 -14.33
CA LEU A 413 3.81 11.30 -14.74
C LEU A 413 3.43 10.63 -16.07
N THR A 414 4.16 9.61 -16.49
CA THR A 414 3.92 8.87 -17.72
C THR A 414 2.56 8.18 -17.71
N THR A 415 1.80 8.32 -18.78
CA THR A 415 0.53 7.62 -19.04
C THR A 415 0.63 6.70 -20.26
N ASP A 416 -0.48 6.04 -20.60
CA ASP A 416 -0.58 5.24 -21.83
C ASP A 416 -0.31 6.02 -23.12
N GLN A 417 -0.58 7.35 -23.13
CA GLN A 417 -0.32 8.20 -24.29
C GLN A 417 1.17 8.36 -24.57
N GLY A 418 2.00 8.45 -23.51
CA GLY A 418 3.46 8.51 -23.62
C GLY A 418 4.05 7.29 -24.31
N LEU A 419 3.47 6.11 -24.12
CA LEU A 419 3.98 4.88 -24.72
C LEU A 419 3.93 4.89 -26.24
N ALA A 420 3.02 5.65 -26.87
CA ALA A 420 2.97 5.79 -28.31
C ALA A 420 4.27 6.40 -28.90
N HIS A 421 4.98 7.23 -28.13
CA HIS A 421 6.23 7.85 -28.58
C HIS A 421 7.43 6.89 -28.54
N LEU A 422 7.32 5.76 -27.86
CA LEU A 422 8.40 4.77 -27.76
C LEU A 422 8.49 3.83 -28.96
N VAL A 423 7.55 3.88 -29.90
CA VAL A 423 7.42 2.96 -31.05
C VAL A 423 8.69 2.91 -31.94
N SER A 424 9.47 3.99 -31.98
CA SER A 424 10.72 4.09 -32.74
C SER A 424 11.93 3.41 -32.07
N LEU A 425 11.86 3.11 -30.77
CA LEU A 425 12.96 2.58 -29.97
C LEU A 425 13.16 1.07 -30.20
N LYS A 426 13.54 0.67 -31.40
CA LYS A 426 13.65 -0.76 -31.78
C LYS A 426 14.71 -1.55 -31.00
N SER A 427 15.64 -0.85 -30.34
CA SER A 427 16.68 -1.44 -29.50
C SER A 427 16.25 -1.61 -28.04
N LEU A 428 15.08 -1.09 -27.63
CA LEU A 428 14.61 -1.07 -26.23
C LEU A 428 14.38 -2.52 -25.74
N GLN A 429 15.08 -2.88 -24.67
CA GLN A 429 15.07 -4.20 -24.04
C GLN A 429 14.36 -4.16 -22.67
N LYS A 430 14.58 -3.07 -21.91
CA LYS A 430 14.00 -2.91 -20.57
C LYS A 430 13.26 -1.59 -20.45
N LEU A 431 12.04 -1.66 -19.96
CA LEU A 431 11.15 -0.51 -19.74
C LEU A 431 10.61 -0.54 -18.30
N GLY A 432 11.03 0.41 -17.49
CA GLY A 432 10.56 0.63 -16.13
C GLY A 432 9.44 1.67 -16.10
N LEU A 433 8.26 1.28 -15.63
CA LEU A 433 7.03 2.08 -15.53
C LEU A 433 6.35 1.92 -14.16
N GLY A 434 7.07 1.43 -13.15
CA GLY A 434 6.53 1.24 -11.81
C GLY A 434 6.07 2.57 -11.21
N HIS A 435 4.92 2.55 -10.51
CA HIS A 435 4.36 3.75 -9.87
C HIS A 435 4.14 4.94 -10.84
N THR A 436 3.84 4.64 -12.11
CA THR A 436 3.38 5.62 -13.11
C THR A 436 1.85 5.58 -13.23
N LEU A 437 1.29 6.38 -14.14
CA LEU A 437 -0.15 6.42 -14.40
C LEU A 437 -0.57 5.49 -15.55
N VAL A 438 0.31 4.58 -15.98
CA VAL A 438 0.05 3.64 -17.08
C VAL A 438 -0.98 2.60 -16.66
N ARG A 439 -2.06 2.48 -17.43
CA ARG A 439 -3.13 1.48 -17.24
C ARG A 439 -2.96 0.26 -18.13
N GLY A 440 -2.03 0.33 -19.09
CA GLY A 440 -1.60 -0.75 -19.98
C GLY A 440 -2.14 -0.71 -21.41
N GLU A 441 -3.14 0.12 -21.71
CA GLU A 441 -3.69 0.23 -23.07
C GLU A 441 -2.65 0.68 -24.10
N GLY A 442 -1.69 1.51 -23.68
CA GLY A 442 -0.60 2.02 -24.52
C GLY A 442 0.34 0.95 -25.06
N PHE A 443 0.39 -0.24 -24.47
CA PHE A 443 1.23 -1.35 -24.97
C PHE A 443 0.84 -1.83 -26.36
N ALA A 444 -0.38 -1.55 -26.82
CA ALA A 444 -0.79 -1.81 -28.20
C ALA A 444 0.17 -1.18 -29.24
N HIS A 445 0.78 -0.03 -28.90
CA HIS A 445 1.77 0.65 -29.75
C HIS A 445 3.13 -0.05 -29.77
N LEU A 446 3.45 -0.82 -28.72
CA LEU A 446 4.78 -1.43 -28.50
C LEU A 446 4.90 -2.87 -29.04
N LYS A 447 3.84 -3.45 -29.63
CA LYS A 447 3.81 -4.84 -30.15
C LYS A 447 4.94 -5.19 -31.11
N ASP A 448 5.50 -4.18 -31.81
CA ASP A 448 6.57 -4.33 -32.78
C ASP A 448 7.98 -4.03 -32.23
N LEU A 449 8.11 -3.82 -30.91
CA LEU A 449 9.39 -3.73 -30.23
C LEU A 449 9.93 -5.14 -29.92
N LYS A 450 10.56 -5.77 -30.91
CA LYS A 450 11.01 -7.18 -30.81
C LYS A 450 12.16 -7.41 -29.81
N ALA A 451 12.88 -6.34 -29.45
CA ALA A 451 13.93 -6.40 -28.44
C ALA A 451 13.39 -6.30 -26.99
N LEU A 452 12.15 -5.83 -26.80
CA LEU A 452 11.59 -5.60 -25.47
C LEU A 452 11.27 -6.94 -24.79
N THR A 453 12.03 -7.22 -23.72
CA THR A 453 11.96 -8.46 -22.95
C THR A 453 11.59 -8.23 -21.48
N HIS A 454 11.83 -7.03 -20.94
CA HIS A 454 11.60 -6.74 -19.53
C HIS A 454 10.67 -5.52 -19.40
N VAL A 455 9.57 -5.68 -18.65
CA VAL A 455 8.65 -4.60 -18.32
C VAL A 455 8.34 -4.64 -16.83
N ASN A 456 8.60 -3.51 -16.15
CA ASN A 456 8.23 -3.32 -14.75
C ASN A 456 7.06 -2.34 -14.66
N LEU A 457 5.92 -2.80 -14.16
CA LEU A 457 4.68 -2.04 -13.94
C LEU A 457 4.22 -2.12 -12.46
N ALA A 458 5.14 -2.44 -11.55
CA ALA A 458 4.82 -2.55 -10.12
C ALA A 458 4.19 -1.25 -9.61
N GLY A 459 3.01 -1.33 -8.97
CA GLY A 459 2.31 -0.16 -8.44
C GLY A 459 1.69 0.77 -9.50
N ALA A 460 1.75 0.41 -10.80
CA ALA A 460 0.98 1.10 -11.83
C ALA A 460 -0.46 0.54 -11.87
N PRO A 461 -1.50 1.37 -12.15
CA PRO A 461 -2.90 0.97 -12.11
C PRO A 461 -3.32 0.16 -13.36
N VAL A 462 -2.53 -0.87 -13.70
CA VAL A 462 -2.78 -1.73 -14.86
C VAL A 462 -4.09 -2.49 -14.67
N THR A 463 -4.95 -2.46 -15.69
CA THR A 463 -6.24 -3.13 -15.71
C THR A 463 -6.20 -4.42 -16.52
N ASP A 464 -7.25 -5.25 -16.42
CA ASP A 464 -7.40 -6.45 -17.25
C ASP A 464 -7.41 -6.13 -18.75
N SER A 465 -7.97 -4.99 -19.14
CA SER A 465 -7.94 -4.50 -20.53
C SER A 465 -6.52 -4.15 -20.97
N GLY A 466 -5.80 -3.41 -20.14
CA GLY A 466 -4.40 -3.04 -20.40
C GLY A 466 -3.49 -4.27 -20.46
N LEU A 467 -3.72 -5.25 -19.60
CA LEU A 467 -2.96 -6.50 -19.61
C LEU A 467 -3.12 -7.28 -20.92
N LYS A 468 -4.31 -7.25 -21.53
CA LYS A 468 -4.54 -7.83 -22.88
C LYS A 468 -3.71 -7.12 -23.96
N GLN A 469 -3.48 -5.80 -23.82
CA GLN A 469 -2.63 -5.08 -24.75
C GLN A 469 -1.14 -5.35 -24.51
N LEU A 470 -0.71 -5.45 -23.24
CA LEU A 470 0.65 -5.87 -22.88
C LEU A 470 0.99 -7.23 -23.51
N ALA A 471 0.04 -8.15 -23.53
CA ALA A 471 0.20 -9.49 -24.07
C ALA A 471 0.46 -9.53 -25.60
N LEU A 472 0.30 -8.41 -26.32
CA LEU A 472 0.68 -8.26 -27.72
C LEU A 472 2.20 -8.13 -27.90
N VAL A 473 2.95 -7.80 -26.84
CA VAL A 473 4.42 -7.72 -26.83
C VAL A 473 5.00 -9.12 -26.58
N THR A 474 4.97 -9.98 -27.57
CA THR A 474 5.15 -11.43 -27.46
C THR A 474 6.55 -11.90 -27.08
N ASN A 475 7.56 -11.00 -27.02
CA ASN A 475 8.94 -11.33 -26.64
C ASN A 475 9.24 -11.10 -25.16
N LEU A 476 8.25 -10.70 -24.36
CA LEU A 476 8.44 -10.49 -22.92
C LEU A 476 8.86 -11.79 -22.22
N GLU A 477 9.93 -11.66 -21.43
CA GLU A 477 10.52 -12.70 -20.59
C GLU A 477 10.33 -12.40 -19.09
N HIS A 478 10.34 -11.11 -18.74
CA HIS A 478 10.19 -10.63 -17.37
C HIS A 478 9.09 -9.56 -17.28
N VAL A 479 8.08 -9.81 -16.47
CA VAL A 479 6.97 -8.87 -16.23
C VAL A 479 6.70 -8.76 -14.74
N SER A 480 6.74 -7.54 -14.21
CA SER A 480 6.26 -7.23 -12.87
C SER A 480 4.97 -6.42 -12.95
N LEU A 481 3.92 -6.92 -12.30
CA LEU A 481 2.58 -6.36 -12.20
C LEU A 481 2.14 -6.29 -10.73
N SER A 482 3.11 -6.33 -9.79
CA SER A 482 2.75 -6.29 -8.37
C SER A 482 1.98 -5.02 -8.03
N HIS A 483 0.97 -5.18 -7.16
CA HIS A 483 0.10 -4.07 -6.72
C HIS A 483 -0.63 -3.33 -7.86
N SER A 484 -1.00 -4.03 -8.92
CA SER A 484 -1.85 -3.51 -10.01
C SER A 484 -3.31 -3.98 -9.87
N ASP A 485 -4.23 -3.35 -10.62
CA ASP A 485 -5.68 -3.58 -10.54
C ASP A 485 -6.16 -4.77 -11.41
N ILE A 486 -5.30 -5.78 -11.60
CA ILE A 486 -5.62 -6.97 -12.42
C ILE A 486 -6.33 -8.04 -11.59
N THR A 487 -7.22 -8.77 -12.28
CA THR A 487 -8.01 -9.86 -11.72
C THR A 487 -7.77 -11.18 -12.47
N ASN A 488 -8.54 -12.21 -12.15
CA ASN A 488 -8.49 -13.51 -12.84
C ASN A 488 -8.67 -13.38 -14.37
N ASP A 489 -9.55 -12.47 -14.81
CA ASP A 489 -9.88 -12.29 -16.24
C ASP A 489 -8.69 -11.72 -17.06
N GLY A 490 -7.88 -10.89 -16.43
CA GLY A 490 -6.68 -10.34 -17.07
C GLY A 490 -5.62 -11.40 -17.31
N ILE A 491 -5.40 -12.30 -16.35
CA ILE A 491 -4.37 -13.34 -16.41
C ILE A 491 -4.56 -14.29 -17.61
N ALA A 492 -5.80 -14.56 -18.02
CA ALA A 492 -6.07 -15.38 -19.18
C ALA A 492 -5.35 -14.88 -20.46
N GLY A 493 -5.16 -13.56 -20.59
CA GLY A 493 -4.46 -12.94 -21.72
C GLY A 493 -2.96 -13.25 -21.77
N LEU A 494 -2.30 -13.45 -20.61
CA LEU A 494 -0.87 -13.69 -20.53
C LEU A 494 -0.41 -15.02 -21.15
N LYS A 495 -1.30 -15.96 -21.40
CA LYS A 495 -1.00 -17.24 -22.06
C LYS A 495 -0.35 -17.10 -23.44
N SER A 496 -0.52 -15.96 -24.11
CA SER A 496 0.12 -15.67 -25.40
C SER A 496 1.63 -15.40 -25.26
N LEU A 497 2.10 -15.02 -24.07
CA LEU A 497 3.50 -14.70 -23.77
C LEU A 497 4.32 -16.01 -23.56
N ARG A 498 4.61 -16.73 -24.65
CA ARG A 498 5.28 -18.04 -24.61
C ARG A 498 6.72 -18.00 -24.11
N LYS A 499 7.36 -16.82 -24.08
CA LYS A 499 8.73 -16.61 -23.61
C LYS A 499 8.80 -16.15 -22.15
N LEU A 500 7.64 -15.91 -21.52
CA LEU A 500 7.60 -15.41 -20.15
C LEU A 500 8.14 -16.46 -19.18
N THR A 501 9.17 -16.06 -18.45
CA THR A 501 9.88 -16.88 -17.47
C THR A 501 9.79 -16.32 -16.05
N HIS A 502 9.66 -15.00 -15.90
CA HIS A 502 9.59 -14.33 -14.61
C HIS A 502 8.33 -13.47 -14.54
N LEU A 503 7.45 -13.78 -13.59
CA LEU A 503 6.18 -13.09 -13.42
C LEU A 503 5.95 -12.74 -11.95
N ASN A 504 5.83 -11.45 -11.68
CA ASN A 504 5.49 -10.95 -10.34
C ASN A 504 4.05 -10.41 -10.33
N LEU A 505 3.19 -11.04 -9.56
CA LEU A 505 1.78 -10.73 -9.36
C LEU A 505 1.46 -10.48 -7.87
N ALA A 506 2.47 -10.18 -7.06
CA ALA A 506 2.27 -9.94 -5.63
C ALA A 506 1.31 -8.78 -5.39
N GLY A 507 0.36 -8.96 -4.46
CA GLY A 507 -0.60 -7.90 -4.10
C GLY A 507 -1.66 -7.59 -5.17
N THR A 508 -1.93 -8.52 -6.09
CA THR A 508 -3.01 -8.42 -7.08
C THR A 508 -4.25 -9.21 -6.66
N ASP A 509 -5.40 -8.93 -7.30
CA ASP A 509 -6.69 -9.57 -6.98
C ASP A 509 -6.88 -10.93 -7.66
N ILE A 510 -5.78 -11.72 -7.74
CA ILE A 510 -5.79 -13.04 -8.36
C ILE A 510 -6.20 -14.11 -7.34
N GLY A 511 -7.19 -14.92 -7.73
CA GLY A 511 -7.69 -16.04 -6.96
C GLY A 511 -7.44 -17.40 -7.61
N ASP A 512 -8.16 -18.42 -7.12
CA ASP A 512 -8.03 -19.81 -7.59
C ASP A 512 -8.20 -19.95 -9.11
N GLU A 513 -9.13 -19.20 -9.72
CA GLU A 513 -9.38 -19.22 -11.16
C GLU A 513 -8.21 -18.65 -11.96
N GLY A 514 -7.57 -17.56 -11.46
CA GLY A 514 -6.38 -17.01 -12.08
C GLY A 514 -5.21 -17.98 -12.07
N LEU A 515 -5.05 -18.77 -10.99
CA LEU A 515 -4.00 -19.79 -10.91
C LEU A 515 -4.20 -20.92 -11.93
N VAL A 516 -5.45 -21.22 -12.34
CA VAL A 516 -5.69 -22.18 -13.44
C VAL A 516 -5.01 -21.70 -14.73
N HIS A 517 -5.12 -20.40 -15.04
CA HIS A 517 -4.48 -19.82 -16.22
C HIS A 517 -2.96 -19.79 -16.12
N LEU A 518 -2.42 -19.51 -14.93
CA LEU A 518 -0.97 -19.56 -14.69
C LEU A 518 -0.41 -20.97 -14.82
N GLY A 519 -1.16 -21.99 -14.39
CA GLY A 519 -0.75 -23.40 -14.49
C GLY A 519 -0.51 -23.89 -15.93
N GLU A 520 -1.05 -23.18 -16.94
CA GLU A 520 -0.81 -23.47 -18.37
C GLU A 520 0.50 -22.85 -18.90
N MET A 521 1.18 -21.98 -18.10
CA MET A 521 2.40 -21.27 -18.51
C MET A 521 3.66 -22.05 -18.11
N SER A 522 3.88 -23.22 -18.70
CA SER A 522 4.94 -24.17 -18.32
C SER A 522 6.37 -23.64 -18.43
N GLY A 523 6.58 -22.49 -19.09
CA GLY A 523 7.88 -21.81 -19.22
C GLY A 523 8.28 -21.00 -17.99
N LEU A 524 7.40 -20.80 -17.01
CA LEU A 524 7.69 -20.00 -15.82
C LEU A 524 8.79 -20.63 -14.98
N VAL A 525 9.78 -19.79 -14.62
CA VAL A 525 10.92 -20.11 -13.78
C VAL A 525 10.79 -19.43 -12.41
N GLU A 526 10.30 -18.19 -12.40
CA GLU A 526 10.03 -17.42 -11.19
C GLU A 526 8.57 -16.93 -11.19
N LEU A 527 7.89 -17.15 -10.08
CA LEU A 527 6.50 -16.73 -9.88
C LEU A 527 6.32 -16.17 -8.46
N ALA A 528 5.99 -14.89 -8.37
CA ALA A 528 5.65 -14.25 -7.11
C ALA A 528 4.14 -14.02 -7.04
N LEU A 529 3.51 -14.60 -6.02
CA LEU A 529 2.08 -14.58 -5.74
C LEU A 529 1.79 -14.10 -4.31
N SER A 530 2.78 -13.50 -3.65
CA SER A 530 2.66 -13.00 -2.29
C SER A 530 1.43 -12.07 -2.13
N TYR A 531 0.75 -12.13 -0.98
CA TYR A 531 -0.48 -11.39 -0.70
C TYR A 531 -1.68 -11.75 -1.59
N GLY A 532 -1.58 -12.87 -2.32
CA GLY A 532 -2.64 -13.35 -3.19
C GLY A 532 -3.83 -13.94 -2.41
N ARG A 533 -5.00 -13.93 -3.05
CA ARG A 533 -6.27 -14.36 -2.42
C ARG A 533 -6.69 -15.78 -2.77
N PHE A 534 -5.83 -16.53 -3.39
CA PHE A 534 -6.06 -17.93 -3.72
C PHE A 534 -5.96 -18.84 -2.48
N THR A 535 -6.45 -20.05 -2.62
CA THR A 535 -6.43 -21.10 -1.59
C THR A 535 -5.61 -22.31 -2.07
N ASP A 536 -5.51 -23.34 -1.25
CA ASP A 536 -4.90 -24.63 -1.62
C ASP A 536 -5.48 -25.22 -2.91
N LYS A 537 -6.76 -24.94 -3.20
CA LYS A 537 -7.42 -25.41 -4.42
C LYS A 537 -6.80 -24.79 -5.68
N GLY A 538 -6.48 -23.50 -5.65
CA GLY A 538 -5.81 -22.82 -6.76
C GLY A 538 -4.39 -23.33 -6.96
N LEU A 539 -3.64 -23.56 -5.88
CA LEU A 539 -2.26 -24.07 -5.94
C LEU A 539 -2.14 -25.42 -6.64
N LYS A 540 -3.17 -26.24 -6.59
CA LYS A 540 -3.22 -27.50 -7.34
C LYS A 540 -3.05 -27.29 -8.85
N SER A 541 -3.50 -26.17 -9.38
CA SER A 541 -3.35 -25.86 -10.81
C SER A 541 -1.90 -25.61 -11.23
N LEU A 542 -1.01 -25.29 -10.28
CA LEU A 542 0.40 -25.02 -10.54
C LEU A 542 1.27 -26.30 -10.60
N GLU A 543 0.76 -27.48 -10.24
CA GLU A 543 1.51 -28.75 -10.20
C GLU A 543 2.24 -29.07 -11.50
N GLY A 544 1.73 -28.58 -12.65
CA GLY A 544 2.32 -28.75 -13.99
C GLY A 544 3.52 -27.85 -14.31
N LEU A 545 3.86 -26.87 -13.46
CA LEU A 545 4.95 -25.93 -13.72
C LEU A 545 6.34 -26.54 -13.45
N GLY A 546 6.71 -27.54 -14.25
CA GLY A 546 7.94 -28.31 -14.05
C GLY A 546 9.25 -27.51 -14.15
N SER A 547 9.24 -26.29 -14.74
CA SER A 547 10.40 -25.40 -14.85
C SER A 547 10.55 -24.45 -13.67
N LEU A 548 9.55 -24.38 -12.75
CA LEU A 548 9.51 -23.37 -11.69
C LEU A 548 10.59 -23.63 -10.65
N ARG A 549 11.42 -22.60 -10.41
CA ARG A 549 12.54 -22.62 -9.47
C ARG A 549 12.33 -21.73 -8.25
N VAL A 550 11.65 -20.61 -8.43
CA VAL A 550 11.37 -19.64 -7.35
C VAL A 550 9.88 -19.45 -7.24
N LEU A 551 9.35 -19.64 -6.02
CA LEU A 551 7.93 -19.42 -5.71
C LEU A 551 7.81 -18.60 -4.42
N GLU A 552 7.21 -17.41 -4.54
CA GLU A 552 6.97 -16.47 -3.44
C GLU A 552 5.49 -16.50 -3.06
N LEU A 553 5.18 -16.86 -1.81
CA LEU A 553 3.82 -17.03 -1.30
C LEU A 553 3.60 -16.31 0.04
N VAL A 554 4.38 -15.26 0.31
CA VAL A 554 4.32 -14.51 1.58
C VAL A 554 2.88 -14.06 1.86
N ARG A 555 2.40 -14.30 3.09
CA ARG A 555 1.07 -13.89 3.56
C ARG A 555 -0.08 -14.35 2.65
N THR A 556 0.01 -15.58 2.19
CA THR A 556 -1.07 -16.27 1.49
C THR A 556 -1.73 -17.32 2.38
N ARG A 557 -2.88 -17.85 1.94
CA ARG A 557 -3.64 -18.88 2.69
C ARG A 557 -3.20 -20.30 2.35
N VAL A 558 -1.90 -20.49 2.20
CA VAL A 558 -1.33 -21.83 1.94
C VAL A 558 -1.44 -22.66 3.22
N GLY A 559 -2.13 -23.80 3.09
CA GLY A 559 -2.25 -24.81 4.12
C GLY A 559 -1.58 -26.14 3.72
N GLU A 560 -1.95 -27.21 4.40
CA GLU A 560 -1.37 -28.55 4.20
C GLU A 560 -1.60 -29.08 2.77
N ALA A 561 -2.82 -28.95 2.23
CA ALA A 561 -3.14 -29.41 0.88
C ALA A 561 -2.40 -28.60 -0.19
N GLY A 562 -2.18 -27.31 0.02
CA GLY A 562 -1.36 -26.45 -0.84
C GLY A 562 0.09 -26.91 -0.88
N LEU A 563 0.67 -27.25 0.28
CA LEU A 563 2.05 -27.77 0.36
C LEU A 563 2.17 -29.14 -0.33
N GLN A 564 1.14 -29.97 -0.31
CA GLN A 564 1.10 -31.22 -1.07
C GLN A 564 1.21 -30.96 -2.59
N SER A 565 0.53 -29.94 -3.09
CA SER A 565 0.62 -29.53 -4.49
C SER A 565 1.98 -28.91 -4.83
N ILE A 566 2.50 -28.03 -3.99
CA ILE A 566 3.84 -27.43 -4.15
C ILE A 566 4.92 -28.51 -4.19
N ALA A 567 4.77 -29.60 -3.44
CA ALA A 567 5.69 -30.73 -3.42
C ALA A 567 5.85 -31.44 -4.78
N GLN A 568 4.96 -31.21 -5.76
CA GLN A 568 5.09 -31.71 -7.13
C GLN A 568 6.09 -30.88 -7.97
N LEU A 569 6.39 -29.66 -7.56
CA LEU A 569 7.30 -28.73 -8.26
C LEU A 569 8.77 -29.08 -8.00
N LYS A 570 9.25 -30.20 -8.55
CA LYS A 570 10.56 -30.80 -8.25
C LYS A 570 11.77 -29.93 -8.62
N SER A 571 11.57 -28.92 -9.45
CA SER A 571 12.62 -27.97 -9.86
C SER A 571 12.81 -26.82 -8.88
N LEU A 572 11.96 -26.68 -7.85
CA LEU A 572 12.05 -25.58 -6.87
C LEU A 572 13.41 -25.59 -6.17
N THR A 573 14.02 -24.41 -6.16
CA THR A 573 15.26 -24.08 -5.46
C THR A 573 15.06 -23.05 -4.34
N SER A 574 14.05 -22.19 -4.47
CA SER A 574 13.67 -21.20 -3.48
C SER A 574 12.15 -21.21 -3.26
N LEU A 575 11.72 -21.29 -2.02
CA LEU A 575 10.32 -21.26 -1.60
C LEU A 575 10.17 -20.35 -0.40
N ASN A 576 9.34 -19.33 -0.54
CA ASN A 576 9.02 -18.40 0.52
C ASN A 576 7.58 -18.58 0.98
N LEU A 577 7.41 -18.97 2.23
CA LEU A 577 6.15 -19.23 2.92
C LEU A 577 5.99 -18.35 4.18
N ASP A 578 6.70 -17.22 4.23
CA ASP A 578 6.64 -16.33 5.39
C ASP A 578 5.19 -15.89 5.66
N TYR A 579 4.77 -15.94 6.92
CA TYR A 579 3.43 -15.56 7.38
C TYR A 579 2.29 -16.32 6.68
N THR A 580 2.51 -17.62 6.40
CA THR A 580 1.46 -18.53 5.91
C THR A 580 1.00 -19.49 7.01
N GLY A 581 -0.08 -20.25 6.73
CA GLY A 581 -0.63 -21.25 7.65
C GLY A 581 0.18 -22.56 7.71
N VAL A 582 1.48 -22.54 7.47
CA VAL A 582 2.33 -23.74 7.45
C VAL A 582 2.47 -24.34 8.83
N THR A 583 2.26 -25.66 8.91
CA THR A 583 2.37 -26.49 10.14
C THR A 583 3.33 -27.65 9.95
N ASP A 584 3.64 -28.37 11.04
CA ASP A 584 4.45 -29.58 11.00
C ASP A 584 3.88 -30.65 10.06
N ALA A 585 2.56 -30.77 9.95
CA ALA A 585 1.90 -31.71 9.06
C ALA A 585 2.16 -31.37 7.57
N GLY A 586 2.02 -30.09 7.21
CA GLY A 586 2.27 -29.60 5.86
C GLY A 586 3.73 -29.78 5.42
N LEU A 587 4.70 -29.52 6.30
CA LEU A 587 6.13 -29.68 6.00
C LEU A 587 6.52 -31.11 5.63
N ALA A 588 5.75 -32.12 6.05
CA ALA A 588 6.01 -33.49 5.64
C ALA A 588 6.07 -33.66 4.10
N HIS A 589 5.27 -32.88 3.37
CA HIS A 589 5.22 -32.95 1.92
C HIS A 589 6.46 -32.36 1.25
N LEU A 590 7.08 -31.32 1.87
CA LEU A 590 8.24 -30.62 1.29
C LEU A 590 9.52 -31.45 1.26
N SER A 591 9.60 -32.58 2.00
CA SER A 591 10.73 -33.53 1.92
C SER A 591 10.98 -34.04 0.49
N ALA A 592 9.98 -33.97 -0.36
CA ALA A 592 10.09 -34.34 -1.79
C ALA A 592 10.84 -33.32 -2.66
N LEU A 593 11.15 -32.11 -2.14
CA LEU A 593 11.82 -31.03 -2.86
C LEU A 593 13.34 -31.07 -2.67
N GLY A 594 13.97 -32.14 -3.15
CA GLY A 594 15.42 -32.38 -2.97
C GLY A 594 16.36 -31.36 -3.61
N ASN A 595 15.84 -30.38 -4.37
CA ASN A 595 16.63 -29.28 -4.97
C ASN A 595 16.52 -27.96 -4.19
N LEU A 596 15.73 -27.92 -3.12
CA LEU A 596 15.50 -26.71 -2.36
C LEU A 596 16.78 -26.23 -1.69
N SER A 597 17.20 -25.01 -2.01
CA SER A 597 18.37 -24.33 -1.44
C SER A 597 17.99 -23.19 -0.49
N GLU A 598 16.78 -22.66 -0.64
CA GLU A 598 16.24 -21.61 0.20
C GLU A 598 14.81 -21.93 0.61
N LEU A 599 14.55 -21.90 1.93
CA LEU A 599 13.22 -22.08 2.51
C LEU A 599 12.99 -21.02 3.58
N ARG A 600 11.93 -20.24 3.43
CA ARG A 600 11.52 -19.22 4.40
C ARG A 600 10.15 -19.56 4.95
N MET A 601 9.99 -19.49 6.28
CA MET A 601 8.76 -19.85 6.99
C MET A 601 8.57 -18.98 8.25
N ASP A 602 8.96 -17.69 8.18
CA ASP A 602 8.75 -16.75 9.27
C ASP A 602 7.28 -16.74 9.70
N GLY A 603 7.02 -16.80 11.00
CA GLY A 603 5.66 -16.82 11.55
C GLY A 603 4.90 -18.14 11.36
N GLY A 604 5.54 -19.19 10.83
CA GLY A 604 4.93 -20.51 10.64
C GLY A 604 4.71 -21.26 11.96
N ALA A 605 3.63 -22.06 12.03
CA ALA A 605 3.36 -22.93 13.19
C ALA A 605 4.19 -24.24 13.13
N VAL A 606 5.50 -24.09 12.95
CA VAL A 606 6.48 -25.16 12.79
C VAL A 606 7.24 -25.37 14.09
N SER A 607 7.29 -26.62 14.58
CA SER A 607 7.93 -26.99 15.84
C SER A 607 9.08 -27.99 15.66
N ASP A 608 9.64 -28.45 16.79
CA ASP A 608 10.66 -29.49 16.79
C ASP A 608 10.22 -30.82 16.15
N ALA A 609 8.91 -31.05 15.98
CA ALA A 609 8.38 -32.21 15.30
C ALA A 609 8.79 -32.28 13.81
N SER A 610 9.14 -31.15 13.21
CA SER A 610 9.56 -31.07 11.80
C SER A 610 11.08 -31.14 11.59
N ILE A 611 11.89 -31.14 12.65
CA ILE A 611 13.35 -31.05 12.58
C ILE A 611 13.94 -32.16 11.70
N SER A 612 13.51 -33.39 11.87
CA SER A 612 14.01 -34.52 11.07
C SER A 612 13.72 -34.37 9.57
N ARG A 613 12.60 -33.75 9.23
CA ARG A 613 12.19 -33.49 7.83
C ARG A 613 13.01 -32.38 7.21
N LEU A 614 13.20 -31.27 7.94
CA LEU A 614 14.02 -30.15 7.52
C LEU A 614 15.49 -30.57 7.37
N ALA A 615 16.00 -31.40 8.28
CA ALA A 615 17.34 -31.97 8.20
C ALA A 615 17.56 -32.83 6.94
N GLY A 616 16.49 -33.44 6.41
CA GLY A 616 16.52 -34.20 5.16
C GLY A 616 16.71 -33.35 3.89
N LEU A 617 16.50 -32.04 3.94
CA LEU A 617 16.70 -31.10 2.84
C LEU A 617 18.19 -30.69 2.72
N GLY A 618 19.08 -31.64 2.44
CA GLY A 618 20.53 -31.49 2.50
C GLY A 618 21.16 -30.44 1.56
N LYS A 619 20.39 -29.84 0.62
CA LYS A 619 20.86 -28.76 -0.25
C LYS A 619 20.54 -27.36 0.27
N LEU A 620 19.86 -27.24 1.42
CA LEU A 620 19.53 -25.94 2.00
C LEU A 620 20.79 -25.14 2.33
N LYS A 621 20.80 -23.90 1.86
CA LYS A 621 21.79 -22.86 2.15
C LYS A 621 21.22 -21.76 3.04
N LEU A 622 19.92 -21.51 2.94
CA LEU A 622 19.18 -20.57 3.77
C LEU A 622 17.90 -21.23 4.29
N LEU A 623 17.69 -21.17 5.61
CA LEU A 623 16.47 -21.61 6.28
C LEU A 623 16.04 -20.52 7.25
N ASN A 624 14.91 -19.88 6.98
CA ASN A 624 14.32 -18.88 7.87
C ASN A 624 13.22 -19.54 8.74
N LEU A 625 13.49 -19.62 10.03
CA LEU A 625 12.60 -20.14 11.09
C LEU A 625 12.27 -19.04 12.12
N TYR A 626 12.41 -17.75 11.73
CA TYR A 626 12.09 -16.65 12.62
C TYR A 626 10.61 -16.72 13.03
N HIS A 627 10.27 -16.38 14.25
CA HIS A 627 8.90 -16.47 14.80
C HIS A 627 8.21 -17.86 14.64
N THR A 628 8.96 -18.96 14.62
CA THR A 628 8.41 -20.33 14.65
C THR A 628 8.41 -20.91 16.07
N LEU A 629 7.90 -22.14 16.23
CA LEU A 629 7.88 -22.87 17.50
C LEU A 629 9.12 -23.76 17.71
N VAL A 630 10.13 -23.63 16.86
CA VAL A 630 11.38 -24.40 16.96
C VAL A 630 12.16 -23.94 18.19
N THR A 631 12.53 -24.89 19.06
CA THR A 631 13.30 -24.62 20.28
C THR A 631 14.81 -24.55 19.99
N GLU A 632 15.60 -24.08 20.99
CA GLU A 632 17.06 -24.09 20.91
C GLU A 632 17.61 -25.49 20.65
N LYS A 633 17.01 -26.54 21.26
CA LYS A 633 17.38 -27.94 21.03
C LYS A 633 17.12 -28.37 19.59
N GLY A 634 15.98 -27.95 19.01
CA GLY A 634 15.67 -28.17 17.60
C GLY A 634 16.68 -27.51 16.68
N LEU A 635 17.06 -26.25 16.98
CA LEU A 635 18.07 -25.51 16.25
C LEU A 635 19.44 -26.21 16.26
N GLU A 636 19.91 -26.67 17.44
CA GLU A 636 21.16 -27.41 17.57
C GLU A 636 21.17 -28.66 16.69
N THR A 637 20.06 -29.39 16.67
CA THR A 637 19.90 -30.59 15.83
C THR A 637 19.98 -30.23 14.34
N LEU A 638 19.33 -29.13 13.92
CA LEU A 638 19.38 -28.65 12.54
C LEU A 638 20.79 -28.19 12.13
N LYS A 639 21.49 -27.46 12.99
CA LYS A 639 22.88 -27.01 12.74
C LYS A 639 23.84 -28.20 12.58
N ALA A 640 23.64 -29.26 13.37
CA ALA A 640 24.43 -30.49 13.24
C ALA A 640 24.15 -31.23 11.92
N ALA A 641 22.88 -31.26 11.47
CA ALA A 641 22.48 -31.93 10.24
C ALA A 641 22.76 -31.13 8.96
N LEU A 642 22.71 -29.79 9.03
CA LEU A 642 22.85 -28.86 7.91
C LEU A 642 23.99 -27.84 8.20
N PRO A 643 25.25 -28.27 8.33
CA PRO A 643 26.34 -27.41 8.79
C PRO A 643 26.68 -26.25 7.83
N ALA A 644 26.31 -26.35 6.56
CA ALA A 644 26.52 -25.31 5.53
C ALA A 644 25.30 -24.37 5.37
N CYS A 645 24.19 -24.62 6.10
CA CYS A 645 22.97 -23.83 5.99
C CYS A 645 23.03 -22.62 6.94
N HIS A 646 22.75 -21.44 6.42
CA HIS A 646 22.49 -20.26 7.24
C HIS A 646 21.07 -20.35 7.79
N ILE A 647 20.95 -20.55 9.11
CA ILE A 647 19.65 -20.69 9.78
C ILE A 647 19.36 -19.39 10.53
N ILE A 648 18.30 -18.69 10.11
CA ILE A 648 17.75 -17.52 10.78
C ILE A 648 16.73 -18.04 11.81
N TRP A 649 16.93 -17.71 13.07
CA TRP A 649 16.08 -18.18 14.17
C TRP A 649 16.18 -17.19 15.32
N ASP A 650 15.11 -17.03 16.08
CA ASP A 650 15.05 -16.22 17.28
C ASP A 650 14.70 -17.10 18.49
N ARG A 651 15.51 -17.00 19.55
CA ARG A 651 15.36 -17.75 20.79
C ARG A 651 14.00 -17.54 21.44
N ASP A 652 13.49 -16.33 21.36
CA ASP A 652 12.24 -15.92 22.02
C ASP A 652 11.00 -16.28 21.21
N SER A 653 11.15 -16.69 19.94
CA SER A 653 10.03 -17.06 19.06
C SER A 653 9.28 -18.28 19.54
N SER A 654 9.97 -19.24 20.18
CA SER A 654 9.37 -20.44 20.73
C SER A 654 8.69 -20.21 22.10
N LEU A 655 8.91 -19.04 22.71
CA LEU A 655 8.26 -18.64 23.94
C LEU A 655 6.89 -18.02 23.65
N PRO A 656 5.83 -18.35 24.44
CA PRO A 656 4.47 -17.85 24.21
C PRO A 656 4.33 -16.32 24.19
N THR A 657 5.31 -15.59 24.72
CA THR A 657 5.26 -14.15 25.03
C THR A 657 5.51 -13.20 23.86
N ARG A 658 5.93 -13.67 22.67
CA ARG A 658 6.32 -12.79 21.55
C ARG A 658 5.59 -12.96 20.23
N ARG A 659 4.44 -13.62 20.19
CA ARG A 659 3.60 -13.68 18.98
C ARG A 659 2.76 -12.42 18.75
N GLY A 660 3.23 -11.25 19.15
CA GLY A 660 2.44 -10.03 19.07
C GLY A 660 3.26 -8.75 19.13
N SER A 661 4.31 -8.61 18.30
CA SER A 661 4.92 -7.29 18.08
C SER A 661 4.86 -6.94 16.59
#